data_e9092ac9c28bd64ce270f4aebc55bcbe
#
_entry.id   e9092ac9c28bd64ce270f4aebc55bcbe
#
_cell.length_a   1.000
_cell.length_b   1.000
_cell.length_c   1.000
_cell.angle_alpha   90.00
_cell.angle_beta   90.00
_cell.angle_gamma   90.00
#
_symmetry.space_group_name_H-M   'P 1'
#
loop_
_entity.id
_entity.type
_entity.pdbx_description
1 polymer ?
#
loop_
_entity_poly.entity_id
_entity_poly.type
_entity_poly.pdbx_seq_one_letter_code
_entity_poly.pdbx_strand_id
1 'polypeptide(L)'
;YDEDYNLTSEVYANGQSIRYRYDDNNNLVSQYHNNDTSAYVTFSYNTDNELTQKVNADTGLKYVYGENNSVEVYRLSDDTLVQSYTEDVTEADEDNGIEAKTDVTESHFGTTYSSVIKDKSVSYINGNNTFEYSYTENDNAVASDVIKYNGTSVLNAGYTYDNNGNVTEKNYGNSRSVINAYDIKGRITSTSYNGKTFNYTYDINSQLTAVSGNNYSASYAYDSRGNITNKNVNGTSTTFTYSNSDWKDELTAVNGTPLTYDENGNVLTYGDKSFIWNTGRNLASIVDGDNEYSYTYDENGIRTSKTVNGITTSYNTKDGVILYQTDGTDTLYFQYDTSGVPLGFIWNGTQYFYITNQMGDVISITDVQGNELAQYSYDEWGNTLSTSDNDIANINPLRYRGYYYDNETSYYYLQSRYYDPCICRFINADDTEIAKTWKNDKFSNNLYLYCNNDPINYSDYTGYYSARNAQTYADKWWSGHNPNYKSNENNGGDCANFVSQCLYAGGLSKMTGSFGSSKGWHHLKRLGKFQISNAWGNASYLFSWLCDNNFVQTTYILQTKSDVEKAAKNMKAMSRCTSVIFFDSNKSDGKINHATINGMISYTSSRKDIAYYAHTDKKNGTFSGDYRSSVKDYLGKSKGNKIVYIFVISFTFG
;
A
#
# COMPACT_ATOMS: atom_id res chain seq x y z
N TYR A 1 15.00 -21.94 -6.64
CA TYR A 1 15.62 -21.10 -7.67
C TYR A 1 16.38 -22.00 -8.65
N ASP A 2 16.40 -21.65 -9.93
CA ASP A 2 17.22 -22.27 -10.96
C ASP A 2 18.66 -21.70 -11.00
N GLU A 3 19.45 -22.08 -12.02
CA GLU A 3 20.84 -21.62 -12.20
C GLU A 3 20.92 -20.13 -12.56
N ASP A 4 19.87 -19.57 -13.15
CA ASP A 4 19.72 -18.15 -13.52
C ASP A 4 19.10 -17.30 -12.41
N TYR A 5 18.86 -17.91 -11.22
CA TYR A 5 18.25 -17.28 -10.04
C TYR A 5 16.77 -16.93 -10.19
N ASN A 6 16.04 -17.53 -11.14
CA ASN A 6 14.61 -17.41 -11.19
C ASN A 6 13.96 -18.26 -10.09
N LEU A 7 12.89 -17.75 -9.47
CA LEU A 7 12.15 -18.50 -8.47
C LEU A 7 11.34 -19.63 -9.13
N THR A 8 11.73 -20.87 -8.91
CA THR A 8 11.06 -22.03 -9.50
C THR A 8 9.93 -22.59 -8.66
N SER A 9 9.97 -22.35 -7.35
CA SER A 9 8.90 -22.79 -6.44
C SER A 9 8.89 -21.97 -5.16
N GLU A 10 7.68 -21.75 -4.64
CA GLU A 10 7.38 -21.22 -3.32
C GLU A 10 6.57 -22.26 -2.56
N VAL A 11 7.01 -22.63 -1.35
CA VAL A 11 6.35 -23.64 -0.52
C VAL A 11 5.91 -23.00 0.78
N TYR A 12 4.63 -23.14 1.10
CA TYR A 12 4.02 -22.62 2.32
C TYR A 12 4.12 -23.63 3.47
N ALA A 13 3.98 -23.15 4.71
CA ALA A 13 4.12 -23.99 5.91
C ALA A 13 3.12 -25.17 5.94
N ASN A 14 1.91 -24.98 5.41
CA ASN A 14 0.89 -26.03 5.27
C ASN A 14 1.16 -27.03 4.12
N GLY A 15 2.34 -26.98 3.47
CA GLY A 15 2.76 -27.87 2.41
C GLY A 15 2.20 -27.53 1.01
N GLN A 16 1.33 -26.53 0.90
CA GLN A 16 0.91 -26.01 -0.40
C GLN A 16 2.10 -25.33 -1.10
N SER A 17 2.04 -25.23 -2.43
CA SER A 17 3.11 -24.59 -3.21
C SER A 17 2.61 -23.93 -4.49
N ILE A 18 3.38 -22.94 -4.96
CA ILE A 18 3.28 -22.39 -6.31
C ILE A 18 4.58 -22.73 -7.03
N ARG A 19 4.49 -23.22 -8.27
CA ARG A 19 5.65 -23.50 -9.11
C ARG A 19 5.64 -22.60 -10.32
N TYR A 20 6.81 -22.16 -10.74
CA TYR A 20 7.04 -21.19 -11.80
C TYR A 20 7.90 -21.82 -12.90
N ARG A 21 7.62 -21.49 -14.17
CA ARG A 21 8.44 -21.85 -15.31
C ARG A 21 8.78 -20.61 -16.12
N TYR A 22 9.98 -20.63 -16.64
CA TYR A 22 10.56 -19.54 -17.42
C TYR A 22 10.96 -20.04 -18.79
N ASP A 23 11.04 -19.15 -19.78
CA ASP A 23 11.62 -19.42 -21.09
C ASP A 23 13.15 -19.16 -21.08
N ASP A 24 13.79 -19.38 -22.25
CA ASP A 24 15.24 -19.19 -22.41
C ASP A 24 15.68 -17.71 -22.26
N ASN A 25 14.75 -16.77 -22.27
CA ASN A 25 15.00 -15.34 -22.04
C ASN A 25 14.72 -14.91 -20.59
N ASN A 26 14.45 -15.86 -19.69
CA ASN A 26 14.08 -15.64 -18.29
C ASN A 26 12.71 -14.94 -18.11
N ASN A 27 11.82 -15.01 -19.10
CA ASN A 27 10.44 -14.54 -18.92
C ASN A 27 9.61 -15.63 -18.22
N LEU A 28 8.80 -15.23 -17.24
CA LEU A 28 7.85 -16.13 -16.57
C LEU A 28 6.76 -16.55 -17.55
N VAL A 29 6.71 -17.82 -17.94
CA VAL A 29 5.72 -18.30 -18.93
C VAL A 29 4.54 -19.05 -18.32
N SER A 30 4.66 -19.60 -17.10
CA SER A 30 3.54 -20.28 -16.45
C SER A 30 3.71 -20.44 -14.95
N GLN A 31 2.56 -20.53 -14.26
CA GLN A 31 2.44 -20.81 -12.82
C GLN A 31 1.51 -22.01 -12.59
N TYR A 32 1.82 -22.81 -11.56
CA TYR A 32 1.11 -24.04 -11.23
C TYR A 32 0.85 -24.13 -9.73
N HIS A 33 -0.35 -24.56 -9.35
CA HIS A 33 -0.63 -24.93 -7.96
C HIS A 33 -0.04 -26.31 -7.64
N ASN A 34 0.60 -26.44 -6.51
CA ASN A 34 1.09 -27.72 -5.97
C ASN A 34 1.80 -28.59 -7.04
N ASN A 35 1.32 -29.81 -7.23
CA ASN A 35 1.83 -30.78 -8.22
C ASN A 35 0.98 -30.83 -9.50
N ASP A 36 0.11 -29.83 -9.73
CA ASP A 36 -0.76 -29.81 -10.88
C ASP A 36 0.04 -29.86 -12.20
N THR A 37 -0.47 -30.57 -13.19
CA THR A 37 0.16 -30.65 -14.51
C THR A 37 -0.30 -29.55 -15.45
N SER A 38 -1.45 -28.92 -15.16
CA SER A 38 -1.99 -27.78 -15.89
C SER A 38 -1.63 -26.48 -15.19
N ALA A 39 -1.15 -25.51 -15.94
CA ALA A 39 -0.90 -24.16 -15.43
C ALA A 39 -2.23 -23.47 -15.12
N TYR A 40 -2.32 -22.77 -13.98
CA TYR A 40 -3.46 -21.89 -13.70
C TYR A 40 -3.25 -20.49 -14.28
N VAL A 41 -1.99 -20.08 -14.51
CA VAL A 41 -1.69 -18.85 -15.26
C VAL A 41 -0.66 -19.15 -16.33
N THR A 42 -0.85 -18.56 -17.53
CA THR A 42 0.12 -18.58 -18.62
C THR A 42 0.37 -17.16 -19.13
N PHE A 43 1.61 -16.91 -19.60
CA PHE A 43 2.06 -15.64 -20.11
C PHE A 43 2.65 -15.83 -21.51
N SER A 44 2.43 -14.87 -22.40
CA SER A 44 3.00 -14.84 -23.76
C SER A 44 3.70 -13.52 -24.01
N TYR A 45 4.83 -13.55 -24.69
CA TYR A 45 5.69 -12.41 -24.96
C TYR A 45 5.94 -12.26 -26.46
N ASN A 46 6.23 -11.04 -26.90
CA ASN A 46 6.72 -10.76 -28.25
C ASN A 46 8.24 -10.99 -28.34
N THR A 47 8.81 -10.76 -29.53
CA THR A 47 10.26 -10.90 -29.80
C THR A 47 11.14 -9.94 -29.00
N ASP A 48 10.57 -8.86 -28.48
CA ASP A 48 11.26 -7.84 -27.68
C ASP A 48 11.13 -8.11 -26.18
N ASN A 49 10.59 -9.29 -25.79
CA ASN A 49 10.30 -9.70 -24.41
C ASN A 49 9.25 -8.85 -23.68
N GLU A 50 8.35 -8.21 -24.43
CA GLU A 50 7.21 -7.51 -23.84
C GLU A 50 6.03 -8.46 -23.71
N LEU A 51 5.33 -8.39 -22.56
CA LEU A 51 4.15 -9.20 -22.28
C LEU A 51 3.00 -8.80 -23.23
N THR A 52 2.51 -9.76 -24.01
CA THR A 52 1.41 -9.53 -24.95
C THR A 52 0.09 -10.17 -24.49
N GLN A 53 0.15 -11.25 -23.71
CA GLN A 53 -1.04 -11.92 -23.22
C GLN A 53 -0.78 -12.60 -21.87
N LYS A 54 -1.80 -12.60 -21.03
CA LYS A 54 -1.89 -13.40 -19.82
C LYS A 54 -3.24 -14.12 -19.81
N VAL A 55 -3.24 -15.41 -19.47
CA VAL A 55 -4.47 -16.18 -19.26
C VAL A 55 -4.44 -16.74 -17.84
N ASN A 56 -5.48 -16.44 -17.07
CA ASN A 56 -5.65 -16.96 -15.72
C ASN A 56 -6.91 -17.85 -15.68
N ALA A 57 -6.70 -19.17 -15.55
CA ALA A 57 -7.78 -20.15 -15.56
C ALA A 57 -8.63 -20.11 -14.27
N ASP A 58 -8.02 -19.74 -13.13
CA ASP A 58 -8.74 -19.68 -11.84
C ASP A 58 -9.77 -18.56 -11.83
N THR A 59 -9.46 -17.43 -12.47
CA THR A 59 -10.38 -16.30 -12.61
C THR A 59 -11.26 -16.38 -13.85
N GLY A 60 -10.92 -17.26 -14.80
CA GLY A 60 -11.57 -17.35 -16.09
C GLY A 60 -11.36 -16.13 -16.98
N LEU A 61 -10.22 -15.42 -16.83
CA LEU A 61 -9.93 -14.17 -17.54
C LEU A 61 -8.68 -14.28 -18.41
N LYS A 62 -8.75 -13.62 -19.57
CA LYS A 62 -7.64 -13.41 -20.51
C LYS A 62 -7.34 -11.92 -20.63
N TYR A 63 -6.10 -11.54 -20.47
CA TYR A 63 -5.60 -10.17 -20.60
C TYR A 63 -4.78 -10.06 -21.87
N VAL A 64 -5.04 -9.04 -22.67
CA VAL A 64 -4.30 -8.72 -23.89
C VAL A 64 -3.68 -7.33 -23.71
N TYR A 65 -2.36 -7.26 -23.86
CA TYR A 65 -1.58 -6.03 -23.66
C TYR A 65 -1.22 -5.45 -25.02
N GLY A 66 -1.41 -4.17 -25.19
CA GLY A 66 -1.12 -3.45 -26.43
C GLY A 66 -0.23 -2.22 -26.21
N GLU A 67 -0.13 -1.36 -27.20
CA GLU A 67 0.60 -0.10 -27.12
C GLU A 67 -0.10 0.88 -26.13
N ASN A 68 0.62 1.94 -25.72
CA ASN A 68 0.11 2.99 -24.82
C ASN A 68 -0.46 2.45 -23.49
N ASN A 69 0.21 1.46 -22.90
CA ASN A 69 -0.25 0.79 -21.68
C ASN A 69 -1.68 0.25 -21.77
N SER A 70 -2.15 -0.07 -22.97
CA SER A 70 -3.49 -0.59 -23.15
C SER A 70 -3.59 -2.04 -22.65
N VAL A 71 -4.71 -2.34 -22.02
CA VAL A 71 -5.06 -3.68 -21.56
C VAL A 71 -6.52 -3.94 -21.88
N GLU A 72 -6.79 -5.08 -22.53
CA GLU A 72 -8.13 -5.58 -22.71
C GLU A 72 -8.30 -6.90 -21.95
N VAL A 73 -9.40 -7.04 -21.22
CA VAL A 73 -9.69 -8.23 -20.42
C VAL A 73 -10.93 -8.91 -20.95
N TYR A 74 -10.78 -10.20 -21.27
CA TYR A 74 -11.83 -11.01 -21.82
C TYR A 74 -12.20 -12.16 -20.89
N ARG A 75 -13.47 -12.54 -20.86
CA ARG A 75 -13.92 -13.77 -20.22
C ARG A 75 -13.55 -14.97 -21.09
N LEU A 76 -12.90 -15.99 -20.52
CA LEU A 76 -12.44 -17.17 -21.26
C LEU A 76 -13.58 -18.02 -21.81
N SER A 77 -14.75 -18.05 -21.16
CA SER A 77 -15.86 -18.94 -21.54
C SER A 77 -16.53 -18.55 -22.86
N ASP A 78 -16.54 -17.28 -23.22
CA ASP A 78 -17.29 -16.74 -24.38
C ASP A 78 -16.55 -15.63 -25.13
N ASP A 79 -15.30 -15.34 -24.75
CA ASP A 79 -14.44 -14.27 -25.32
C ASP A 79 -15.09 -12.86 -25.26
N THR A 80 -15.97 -12.66 -24.26
CA THR A 80 -16.61 -11.36 -24.05
C THR A 80 -15.63 -10.38 -23.42
N LEU A 81 -15.48 -9.18 -24.01
CA LEU A 81 -14.71 -8.07 -23.41
C LEU A 81 -15.41 -7.58 -22.13
N VAL A 82 -14.74 -7.70 -21.00
CA VAL A 82 -15.28 -7.30 -19.68
C VAL A 82 -14.64 -6.03 -19.15
N GLN A 83 -13.41 -5.73 -19.59
CA GLN A 83 -12.70 -4.50 -19.24
C GLN A 83 -11.76 -4.09 -20.36
N SER A 84 -11.61 -2.79 -20.59
CA SER A 84 -10.48 -2.24 -21.33
C SER A 84 -9.94 -1.01 -20.63
N TYR A 85 -8.67 -0.74 -20.84
CA TYR A 85 -7.95 0.41 -20.29
C TYR A 85 -6.93 0.92 -21.29
N THR A 86 -6.89 2.23 -21.52
CA THR A 86 -5.87 2.89 -22.34
C THR A 86 -5.41 4.19 -21.71
N GLU A 87 -4.12 4.51 -21.87
CA GLU A 87 -3.52 5.76 -21.41
C GLU A 87 -2.84 6.47 -22.59
N ASP A 88 -3.21 7.71 -22.84
CA ASP A 88 -2.51 8.61 -23.75
C ASP A 88 -1.84 9.73 -22.96
N VAL A 89 -0.51 9.74 -22.96
CA VAL A 89 0.30 10.72 -22.22
C VAL A 89 0.72 11.85 -23.16
N THR A 90 0.35 13.08 -22.82
CA THR A 90 0.84 14.29 -23.47
C THR A 90 1.90 14.95 -22.59
N GLU A 91 3.12 15.04 -23.05
CA GLU A 91 4.19 15.76 -22.36
C GLU A 91 3.99 17.28 -22.42
N ALA A 92 4.48 17.99 -21.39
CA ALA A 92 4.46 19.45 -21.41
C ALA A 92 5.43 19.99 -22.46
N ASP A 93 4.96 20.99 -23.23
CA ASP A 93 5.78 21.78 -24.14
C ASP A 93 5.53 23.26 -23.83
N GLU A 94 6.41 23.86 -23.04
CA GLU A 94 6.28 25.27 -22.62
C GLU A 94 6.38 26.25 -23.79
N ASP A 95 7.16 25.90 -24.81
CA ASP A 95 7.35 26.79 -26.00
C ASP A 95 6.06 26.88 -26.85
N ASN A 96 5.27 25.82 -26.87
CA ASN A 96 3.99 25.76 -27.59
C ASN A 96 2.77 25.92 -26.67
N GLY A 97 2.96 26.14 -25.37
CA GLY A 97 1.88 26.30 -24.38
C GLY A 97 1.09 25.02 -24.15
N ILE A 98 1.69 23.85 -24.38
CA ILE A 98 1.07 22.54 -24.12
C ILE A 98 1.29 22.18 -22.66
N GLU A 99 0.19 21.96 -21.94
CA GLU A 99 0.19 21.46 -20.58
C GLU A 99 0.26 19.94 -20.56
N ALA A 100 1.09 19.37 -19.67
CA ALA A 100 1.13 17.92 -19.49
C ALA A 100 -0.21 17.38 -19.01
N LYS A 101 -0.67 16.28 -19.64
CA LYS A 101 -1.88 15.56 -19.22
C LYS A 101 -1.77 14.08 -19.55
N THR A 102 -2.58 13.28 -18.86
CA THR A 102 -2.85 11.88 -19.22
C THR A 102 -4.34 11.73 -19.44
N ASP A 103 -4.70 11.36 -20.66
CA ASP A 103 -6.06 10.98 -21.02
C ASP A 103 -6.20 9.47 -20.78
N VAL A 104 -7.19 9.07 -19.98
CA VAL A 104 -7.48 7.68 -19.68
C VAL A 104 -8.86 7.33 -20.21
N THR A 105 -8.96 6.21 -20.90
CA THR A 105 -10.25 5.65 -21.31
C THR A 105 -10.38 4.25 -20.74
N GLU A 106 -11.45 4.01 -20.03
CA GLU A 106 -11.78 2.73 -19.40
C GLU A 106 -13.14 2.24 -19.86
N SER A 107 -13.28 0.94 -20.10
CA SER A 107 -14.58 0.32 -20.34
C SER A 107 -14.77 -0.84 -19.35
N HIS A 108 -15.92 -0.89 -18.72
CA HIS A 108 -16.29 -1.92 -17.76
C HIS A 108 -17.65 -2.49 -18.16
N PHE A 109 -17.68 -3.77 -18.53
CA PHE A 109 -18.90 -4.48 -18.98
C PHE A 109 -19.73 -3.69 -20.02
N GLY A 110 -19.02 -3.04 -20.98
CA GLY A 110 -19.63 -2.28 -22.07
C GLY A 110 -19.97 -0.83 -21.76
N THR A 111 -19.76 -0.35 -20.52
CA THR A 111 -19.89 1.08 -20.17
C THR A 111 -18.53 1.74 -20.19
N THR A 112 -18.39 2.83 -20.94
CA THR A 112 -17.14 3.56 -21.09
C THR A 112 -17.10 4.79 -20.20
N TYR A 113 -15.99 4.98 -19.50
CA TYR A 113 -15.64 6.14 -18.71
C TYR A 113 -14.33 6.72 -19.24
N SER A 114 -14.19 8.04 -19.14
CA SER A 114 -12.93 8.71 -19.46
C SER A 114 -12.50 9.60 -18.33
N SER A 115 -11.20 9.74 -18.14
CA SER A 115 -10.66 10.73 -17.23
C SER A 115 -9.49 11.47 -17.84
N VAL A 116 -9.34 12.74 -17.45
CA VAL A 116 -8.21 13.58 -17.82
C VAL A 116 -7.50 13.98 -16.55
N ILE A 117 -6.30 13.52 -16.45
CA ILE A 117 -5.44 13.77 -15.31
C ILE A 117 -4.44 14.91 -15.69
N LYS A 118 -4.35 16.06 -14.96
CA LYS A 118 -3.45 17.22 -15.12
C LYS A 118 -2.77 17.57 -13.80
N ASP A 119 -1.84 18.49 -13.71
CA ASP A 119 -0.98 18.77 -12.53
C ASP A 119 -1.70 18.91 -11.16
N LYS A 120 -2.85 19.55 -11.06
CA LYS A 120 -3.57 19.77 -9.80
C LYS A 120 -5.05 19.45 -9.91
N SER A 121 -5.41 18.61 -10.87
CA SER A 121 -6.79 18.23 -11.10
C SER A 121 -6.93 16.87 -11.75
N VAL A 122 -8.02 16.19 -11.46
CA VAL A 122 -8.50 15.05 -12.24
C VAL A 122 -9.95 15.32 -12.65
N SER A 123 -10.25 15.05 -13.91
CA SER A 123 -11.61 15.19 -14.44
C SER A 123 -12.09 13.83 -14.91
N TYR A 124 -13.25 13.41 -14.44
CA TYR A 124 -13.94 12.22 -14.89
C TYR A 124 -15.11 12.61 -15.81
N ILE A 125 -15.22 11.93 -16.92
CA ILE A 125 -16.23 12.21 -17.94
C ILE A 125 -17.11 10.98 -18.12
N ASN A 126 -18.42 11.16 -17.93
CA ASN A 126 -19.42 10.14 -18.15
C ASN A 126 -20.55 10.72 -19.03
N GLY A 127 -20.52 10.39 -20.32
CA GLY A 127 -21.39 10.99 -21.31
C GLY A 127 -21.24 12.52 -21.40
N ASN A 128 -22.28 13.26 -21.08
CA ASN A 128 -22.27 14.73 -21.05
C ASN A 128 -21.92 15.31 -19.67
N ASN A 129 -21.71 14.47 -18.67
CA ASN A 129 -21.41 14.90 -17.30
C ASN A 129 -19.91 14.89 -17.07
N THR A 130 -19.44 15.93 -16.36
CA THR A 130 -18.04 16.06 -15.95
C THR A 130 -17.98 16.25 -14.44
N PHE A 131 -17.19 15.41 -13.79
CA PHE A 131 -16.75 15.58 -12.41
C PHE A 131 -15.30 16.05 -12.41
N GLU A 132 -14.98 17.12 -11.73
CA GLU A 132 -13.62 17.65 -11.61
C GLU A 132 -13.23 17.79 -10.15
N TYR A 133 -12.09 17.19 -9.79
CA TYR A 133 -11.40 17.48 -8.54
C TYR A 133 -10.17 18.30 -8.87
N SER A 134 -9.95 19.37 -8.11
CA SER A 134 -8.75 20.18 -8.20
C SER A 134 -8.34 20.70 -6.82
N TYR A 135 -7.05 21.02 -6.66
CA TYR A 135 -6.55 21.61 -5.43
C TYR A 135 -5.59 22.77 -5.71
N THR A 136 -5.44 23.63 -4.70
CA THR A 136 -4.48 24.73 -4.68
C THR A 136 -3.46 24.50 -3.57
N GLU A 137 -2.27 25.07 -3.72
CA GLU A 137 -1.20 24.98 -2.73
C GLU A 137 -0.75 26.38 -2.30
N ASN A 138 -0.33 26.47 -1.06
CA ASN A 138 0.43 27.59 -0.51
C ASN A 138 1.65 27.03 0.22
N ASP A 139 2.85 27.57 -0.08
CA ASP A 139 4.11 27.11 0.49
C ASP A 139 4.32 25.58 0.41
N ASN A 140 3.94 24.97 -0.72
CA ASN A 140 4.00 23.53 -0.99
C ASN A 140 3.11 22.65 -0.10
N ALA A 141 2.09 23.21 0.53
CA ALA A 141 1.03 22.47 1.23
C ALA A 141 -0.31 22.71 0.56
N VAL A 142 -1.21 21.73 0.54
CA VAL A 142 -2.56 21.90 -0.01
C VAL A 142 -3.31 22.95 0.79
N ALA A 143 -3.62 24.08 0.18
CA ALA A 143 -4.37 25.16 0.83
C ALA A 143 -5.88 24.91 0.75
N SER A 144 -6.35 24.40 -0.38
CA SER A 144 -7.74 24.05 -0.58
C SER A 144 -7.90 23.00 -1.66
N ASP A 145 -8.96 22.22 -1.60
CA ASP A 145 -9.44 21.38 -2.68
C ASP A 145 -10.90 21.72 -3.04
N VAL A 146 -11.30 21.37 -4.25
CA VAL A 146 -12.66 21.60 -4.75
C VAL A 146 -13.12 20.43 -5.61
N ILE A 147 -14.34 20.02 -5.40
CA ILE A 147 -15.10 19.11 -6.28
C ILE A 147 -16.14 19.93 -7.03
N LYS A 148 -16.14 19.84 -8.36
CA LYS A 148 -17.15 20.43 -9.23
C LYS A 148 -17.87 19.33 -10.01
N TYR A 149 -19.14 19.56 -10.25
CA TYR A 149 -19.96 18.75 -11.15
C TYR A 149 -20.59 19.64 -12.22
N ASN A 150 -20.33 19.35 -13.50
CA ASN A 150 -20.73 20.15 -14.64
C ASN A 150 -20.36 21.64 -14.47
N GLY A 151 -19.13 21.90 -13.97
CA GLY A 151 -18.62 23.25 -13.72
C GLY A 151 -19.12 23.93 -12.45
N THR A 152 -20.12 23.36 -11.77
CA THR A 152 -20.65 23.90 -10.50
C THR A 152 -19.91 23.29 -9.31
N SER A 153 -19.46 24.13 -8.36
CA SER A 153 -18.82 23.66 -7.14
C SER A 153 -19.82 22.94 -6.25
N VAL A 154 -19.49 21.71 -5.84
CA VAL A 154 -20.29 20.85 -4.96
C VAL A 154 -19.69 20.81 -3.56
N LEU A 155 -18.40 20.54 -3.47
CA LEU A 155 -17.65 20.50 -2.22
C LEU A 155 -16.39 21.34 -2.33
N ASN A 156 -16.04 22.04 -1.25
CA ASN A 156 -14.77 22.73 -1.12
C ASN A 156 -14.22 22.42 0.27
N ALA A 157 -12.92 22.14 0.37
CA ALA A 157 -12.25 22.04 1.65
C ALA A 157 -11.06 23.00 1.71
N GLY A 158 -10.91 23.71 2.81
CA GLY A 158 -9.73 24.50 3.15
C GLY A 158 -8.91 23.78 4.21
N TYR A 159 -7.59 23.97 4.20
CA TYR A 159 -6.68 23.32 5.13
C TYR A 159 -5.88 24.35 5.94
N THR A 160 -5.70 24.08 7.23
CA THR A 160 -4.78 24.81 8.08
C THR A 160 -3.76 23.85 8.69
N TYR A 161 -2.57 24.38 9.01
CA TYR A 161 -1.44 23.58 9.45
C TYR A 161 -0.80 24.19 10.69
N ASP A 162 -0.20 23.37 11.53
CA ASP A 162 0.71 23.83 12.58
C ASP A 162 2.11 24.13 12.00
N ASN A 163 3.01 24.66 12.84
CA ASN A 163 4.40 24.98 12.44
C ASN A 163 5.23 23.73 12.06
N ASN A 164 4.73 22.54 12.35
CA ASN A 164 5.37 21.28 12.01
C ASN A 164 4.84 20.69 10.69
N GLY A 165 3.83 21.34 10.07
CA GLY A 165 3.20 20.88 8.84
C GLY A 165 2.09 19.85 9.06
N ASN A 166 1.62 19.64 10.29
CA ASN A 166 0.48 18.77 10.54
C ASN A 166 -0.83 19.50 10.22
N VAL A 167 -1.80 18.82 9.59
CA VAL A 167 -3.12 19.40 9.26
C VAL A 167 -3.93 19.58 10.54
N THR A 168 -4.08 20.82 10.99
CA THR A 168 -4.86 21.15 12.20
C THR A 168 -6.34 21.26 11.92
N GLU A 169 -6.74 21.63 10.71
CA GLU A 169 -8.13 21.67 10.29
C GLU A 169 -8.29 21.34 8.81
N LYS A 170 -9.31 20.54 8.49
CA LYS A 170 -9.88 20.38 7.16
C LYS A 170 -11.32 20.88 7.21
N ASN A 171 -11.60 22.00 6.56
CA ASN A 171 -12.85 22.74 6.66
C ASN A 171 -13.64 22.68 5.35
N TYR A 172 -14.76 22.00 5.34
CA TYR A 172 -15.67 21.88 4.19
C TYR A 172 -16.72 23.00 4.10
N GLY A 173 -16.65 24.00 4.98
CA GLY A 173 -17.70 25.00 5.12
C GLY A 173 -18.96 24.47 5.83
N ASN A 174 -19.97 25.34 6.00
CA ASN A 174 -21.27 24.98 6.60
C ASN A 174 -21.16 24.25 7.96
N SER A 175 -20.20 24.66 8.80
CA SER A 175 -19.88 24.04 10.09
C SER A 175 -19.37 22.59 10.02
N ARG A 176 -18.93 22.15 8.85
CA ARG A 176 -18.33 20.82 8.64
C ARG A 176 -16.80 20.94 8.64
N SER A 177 -16.20 20.87 9.81
CA SER A 177 -14.74 20.88 9.96
C SER A 177 -14.28 19.66 10.73
N VAL A 178 -13.15 19.08 10.30
CA VAL A 178 -12.37 18.13 11.09
C VAL A 178 -11.17 18.87 11.67
N ILE A 179 -11.07 18.92 12.99
CA ILE A 179 -10.02 19.67 13.70
C ILE A 179 -9.19 18.66 14.50
N ASN A 180 -7.87 18.70 14.33
CA ASN A 180 -6.93 17.84 15.05
C ASN A 180 -5.96 18.67 15.92
N ALA A 181 -5.60 18.10 17.08
CA ALA A 181 -4.46 18.55 17.87
C ALA A 181 -3.40 17.45 17.92
N TYR A 182 -2.15 17.83 18.07
CA TYR A 182 -1.01 16.94 17.99
C TYR A 182 -0.09 17.08 19.21
N ASP A 183 0.60 16.01 19.56
CA ASP A 183 1.70 16.05 20.53
C ASP A 183 3.04 16.44 19.85
N ILE A 184 4.09 16.48 20.65
CA ILE A 184 5.44 16.83 20.17
C ILE A 184 6.05 15.76 19.22
N LYS A 185 5.51 14.55 19.18
CA LYS A 185 5.89 13.49 18.25
C LYS A 185 5.08 13.53 16.94
N GLY A 186 4.12 14.46 16.82
CA GLY A 186 3.23 14.59 15.67
C GLY A 186 2.04 13.61 15.69
N ARG A 187 1.75 12.94 16.84
CA ARG A 187 0.60 12.06 16.97
C ARG A 187 -0.66 12.88 17.32
N ILE A 188 -1.78 12.49 16.74
CA ILE A 188 -3.08 13.12 17.01
C ILE A 188 -3.47 12.84 18.47
N THR A 189 -3.67 13.89 19.26
CA THR A 189 -4.13 13.81 20.66
C THR A 189 -5.62 14.12 20.80
N SER A 190 -6.19 14.80 19.83
CA SER A 190 -7.65 14.96 19.75
C SER A 190 -8.11 15.19 18.33
N THR A 191 -9.34 14.73 18.04
CA THR A 191 -10.07 15.03 16.79
C THR A 191 -11.44 15.52 17.13
N SER A 192 -11.86 16.62 16.49
CA SER A 192 -13.22 17.16 16.61
C SER A 192 -13.90 17.18 15.26
N TYR A 193 -15.15 16.68 15.19
CA TYR A 193 -15.99 16.70 14.00
C TYR A 193 -17.48 16.82 14.41
N ASN A 194 -18.24 17.71 13.74
CA ASN A 194 -19.67 17.94 14.02
C ASN A 194 -19.97 18.20 15.51
N GLY A 195 -19.10 18.98 16.18
CA GLY A 195 -19.24 19.32 17.60
C GLY A 195 -18.92 18.17 18.56
N LYS A 196 -18.47 17.02 18.06
CA LYS A 196 -18.00 15.89 18.87
C LYS A 196 -16.48 15.92 18.92
N THR A 197 -15.90 15.80 20.12
CA THR A 197 -14.45 15.75 20.34
C THR A 197 -14.07 14.44 21.00
N PHE A 198 -13.07 13.77 20.42
CA PHE A 198 -12.43 12.59 20.97
C PHE A 198 -10.99 12.92 21.33
N ASN A 199 -10.52 12.42 22.46
CA ASN A 199 -9.14 12.58 22.94
C ASN A 199 -8.48 11.20 22.98
N TYR A 200 -7.20 11.15 22.59
CA TYR A 200 -6.42 9.93 22.45
C TYR A 200 -5.21 9.96 23.37
N THR A 201 -4.91 8.85 23.99
CA THR A 201 -3.70 8.66 24.81
C THR A 201 -2.93 7.44 24.34
N TYR A 202 -1.60 7.54 24.47
CA TYR A 202 -0.67 6.52 23.96
C TYR A 202 0.34 6.13 25.04
N ASP A 203 0.84 4.92 24.96
CA ASP A 203 1.95 4.48 25.78
C ASP A 203 3.33 4.96 25.25
N ILE A 204 4.40 4.51 25.90
CA ILE A 204 5.79 4.86 25.49
C ILE A 204 6.14 4.27 24.12
N ASN A 205 5.51 3.16 23.70
CA ASN A 205 5.71 2.50 22.43
C ASN A 205 4.80 3.05 21.33
N SER A 206 4.07 4.14 21.60
CA SER A 206 3.08 4.77 20.72
C SER A 206 1.82 3.93 20.46
N GLN A 207 1.54 2.89 21.25
CA GLN A 207 0.29 2.15 21.14
C GLN A 207 -0.86 2.96 21.75
N LEU A 208 -2.02 2.97 21.11
CA LEU A 208 -3.23 3.65 21.61
C LEU A 208 -3.73 2.98 22.90
N THR A 209 -3.75 3.69 24.02
CA THR A 209 -4.17 3.14 25.32
C THR A 209 -5.56 3.56 25.75
N ALA A 210 -6.02 4.74 25.32
CA ALA A 210 -7.40 5.14 25.63
C ALA A 210 -7.94 6.18 24.65
N VAL A 211 -9.26 6.17 24.52
CA VAL A 211 -10.07 7.16 23.82
C VAL A 211 -11.16 7.67 24.76
N SER A 212 -11.44 8.96 24.74
CA SER A 212 -12.52 9.55 25.54
C SER A 212 -13.17 10.74 24.84
N GLY A 213 -14.47 10.87 24.94
CA GLY A 213 -15.25 12.01 24.44
C GLY A 213 -16.69 11.63 24.05
N ASN A 214 -17.60 12.59 24.11
CA ASN A 214 -18.99 12.45 23.65
C ASN A 214 -19.75 11.23 24.13
N ASN A 215 -19.68 10.93 25.43
CA ASN A 215 -20.26 9.73 26.05
C ASN A 215 -19.68 8.41 25.51
N TYR A 216 -18.50 8.46 24.89
CA TYR A 216 -17.73 7.32 24.46
C TYR A 216 -16.43 7.26 25.25
N SER A 217 -16.07 6.07 25.70
CA SER A 217 -14.77 5.79 26.29
C SER A 217 -14.29 4.41 25.87
N ALA A 218 -13.02 4.32 25.50
CA ALA A 218 -12.36 3.04 25.25
C ALA A 218 -11.01 3.00 25.93
N SER A 219 -10.59 1.81 26.35
CA SER A 219 -9.23 1.59 26.84
C SER A 219 -8.71 0.22 26.44
N TYR A 220 -7.38 0.17 26.23
CA TYR A 220 -6.67 -0.98 25.68
C TYR A 220 -5.51 -1.36 26.58
N ALA A 221 -5.36 -2.64 26.83
CA ALA A 221 -4.21 -3.22 27.51
C ALA A 221 -3.48 -4.18 26.55
N TYR A 222 -2.17 -4.13 26.58
CA TYR A 222 -1.30 -4.90 25.69
C TYR A 222 -0.33 -5.77 26.50
N ASP A 223 0.03 -6.91 25.92
CA ASP A 223 1.17 -7.69 26.42
C ASP A 223 2.51 -7.11 25.90
N SER A 224 3.61 -7.76 26.27
CA SER A 224 4.95 -7.33 25.86
C SER A 224 5.24 -7.51 24.38
N ARG A 225 4.38 -8.16 23.60
CA ARG A 225 4.49 -8.41 22.16
C ARG A 225 3.56 -7.54 21.34
N GLY A 226 2.80 -6.63 22.00
CA GLY A 226 1.80 -5.77 21.36
C GLY A 226 0.44 -6.45 21.15
N ASN A 227 0.22 -7.65 21.64
CA ASN A 227 -1.11 -8.24 21.56
C ASN A 227 -2.07 -7.52 22.51
N ILE A 228 -3.26 -7.14 22.01
CA ILE A 228 -4.32 -6.59 22.85
C ILE A 228 -4.82 -7.71 23.77
N THR A 229 -4.71 -7.52 25.08
CA THR A 229 -5.18 -8.49 26.09
C THR A 229 -6.55 -8.13 26.65
N ASN A 230 -6.89 -6.85 26.61
CA ASN A 230 -8.19 -6.35 27.04
C ASN A 230 -8.57 -5.10 26.24
N LYS A 231 -9.83 -5.03 25.83
CA LYS A 231 -10.50 -3.87 25.26
C LYS A 231 -11.72 -3.57 26.12
N ASN A 232 -11.83 -2.35 26.65
CA ASN A 232 -13.01 -1.93 27.39
C ASN A 232 -13.65 -0.76 26.65
N VAL A 233 -14.91 -0.90 26.26
CA VAL A 233 -15.67 0.14 25.58
C VAL A 233 -16.92 0.45 26.41
N ASN A 234 -17.03 1.69 26.88
CA ASN A 234 -18.14 2.19 27.71
C ASN A 234 -18.45 1.28 28.94
N GLY A 235 -17.39 0.72 29.54
CA GLY A 235 -17.51 -0.16 30.67
C GLY A 235 -17.69 -1.66 30.33
N THR A 236 -17.92 -2.00 29.06
CA THR A 236 -17.97 -3.39 28.60
C THR A 236 -16.58 -3.89 28.23
N SER A 237 -16.12 -4.94 28.94
CA SER A 237 -14.79 -5.51 28.74
C SER A 237 -14.83 -6.69 27.77
N THR A 238 -13.88 -6.71 26.83
CA THR A 238 -13.58 -7.84 25.97
C THR A 238 -12.19 -8.34 26.28
N THR A 239 -12.07 -9.64 26.55
CA THR A 239 -10.80 -10.29 26.87
C THR A 239 -10.27 -11.08 25.67
N PHE A 240 -8.97 -11.00 25.45
CA PHE A 240 -8.25 -11.68 24.38
C PHE A 240 -7.24 -12.63 24.96
N THR A 241 -7.28 -13.89 24.54
CA THR A 241 -6.42 -14.96 25.09
C THR A 241 -5.44 -15.44 24.03
N TYR A 242 -4.17 -15.60 24.42
CA TYR A 242 -3.06 -16.06 23.59
C TYR A 242 -2.39 -17.25 24.30
N SER A 243 -2.89 -18.44 24.08
CA SER A 243 -2.44 -19.65 24.78
C SER A 243 -1.53 -20.56 23.94
N ASN A 244 -1.31 -20.23 22.65
CA ASN A 244 -0.37 -20.99 21.82
C ASN A 244 1.07 -20.74 22.28
N SER A 245 1.77 -21.80 22.74
CA SER A 245 3.15 -21.71 23.21
C SER A 245 4.16 -21.51 22.09
N ASP A 246 3.84 -21.98 20.88
CA ASP A 246 4.74 -22.02 19.73
C ASP A 246 4.62 -20.71 18.93
N TRP A 247 3.38 -20.20 18.77
CA TRP A 247 3.10 -18.92 18.14
C TRP A 247 2.27 -18.02 19.05
N LYS A 248 2.95 -17.27 19.91
CA LYS A 248 2.34 -16.47 20.99
C LYS A 248 1.49 -15.31 20.54
N ASP A 249 1.46 -14.99 19.24
CA ASP A 249 0.68 -13.90 18.67
C ASP A 249 -0.62 -14.40 18.03
N GLU A 250 -0.86 -15.70 17.98
CA GLU A 250 -2.14 -16.26 17.61
C GLU A 250 -3.17 -16.04 18.72
N LEU A 251 -4.25 -15.36 18.36
CA LEU A 251 -5.39 -15.10 19.24
C LEU A 251 -6.21 -16.39 19.38
N THR A 252 -6.14 -17.04 20.52
CA THR A 252 -6.78 -18.36 20.72
C THR A 252 -8.20 -18.28 21.26
N ALA A 253 -8.61 -17.15 21.86
CA ALA A 253 -10.00 -16.92 22.22
C ALA A 253 -10.32 -15.43 22.42
N VAL A 254 -11.59 -15.05 22.15
CA VAL A 254 -12.18 -13.75 22.46
C VAL A 254 -13.38 -13.98 23.38
N ASN A 255 -13.36 -13.44 24.59
CA ASN A 255 -14.39 -13.70 25.63
C ASN A 255 -14.70 -15.19 25.82
N GLY A 256 -13.70 -16.05 25.64
CA GLY A 256 -13.84 -17.51 25.72
C GLY A 256 -14.31 -18.18 24.42
N THR A 257 -14.73 -17.44 23.39
CA THR A 257 -15.02 -18.01 22.07
C THR A 257 -13.72 -18.38 21.37
N PRO A 258 -13.49 -19.64 20.99
CA PRO A 258 -12.20 -20.12 20.50
C PRO A 258 -11.94 -19.72 19.05
N LEU A 259 -10.64 -19.57 18.70
CA LEU A 259 -10.11 -19.49 17.35
C LEU A 259 -9.06 -20.59 17.15
N THR A 260 -9.03 -21.13 15.91
CA THR A 260 -7.98 -22.06 15.48
C THR A 260 -7.34 -21.57 14.17
N TYR A 261 -6.11 -22.04 13.88
CA TYR A 261 -5.30 -21.58 12.75
C TYR A 261 -4.72 -22.76 11.99
N ASP A 262 -4.39 -22.52 10.72
CA ASP A 262 -3.51 -23.40 9.94
C ASP A 262 -2.03 -23.09 10.22
N GLU A 263 -1.12 -23.87 9.62
CA GLU A 263 0.34 -23.72 9.78
C GLU A 263 0.88 -22.42 9.15
N ASN A 264 0.09 -21.76 8.31
CA ASN A 264 0.43 -20.45 7.72
C ASN A 264 -0.01 -19.28 8.63
N GLY A 265 -0.73 -19.56 9.71
CA GLY A 265 -1.30 -18.55 10.59
C GLY A 265 -2.60 -17.92 10.07
N ASN A 266 -3.32 -18.62 9.22
CA ASN A 266 -4.65 -18.22 8.80
C ASN A 266 -5.70 -18.78 9.74
N VAL A 267 -6.71 -17.99 10.13
CA VAL A 267 -7.82 -18.47 10.97
C VAL A 267 -8.60 -19.56 10.23
N LEU A 268 -8.77 -20.73 10.86
CA LEU A 268 -9.62 -21.82 10.37
C LEU A 268 -11.02 -21.80 10.97
N THR A 269 -11.12 -21.44 12.25
CA THR A 269 -12.42 -21.30 12.92
C THR A 269 -12.43 -20.09 13.85
N TYR A 270 -13.58 -19.43 13.97
CA TYR A 270 -13.85 -18.41 14.98
C TYR A 270 -15.31 -18.52 15.44
N GLY A 271 -15.51 -19.09 16.63
CA GLY A 271 -16.84 -19.49 17.05
C GLY A 271 -17.48 -20.48 16.08
N ASP A 272 -18.64 -20.14 15.54
CA ASP A 272 -19.38 -20.97 14.59
C ASP A 272 -18.93 -20.75 13.12
N LYS A 273 -18.05 -19.77 12.86
CA LYS A 273 -17.52 -19.50 11.51
C LYS A 273 -16.39 -20.46 11.18
N SER A 274 -16.39 -20.96 9.95
CA SER A 274 -15.27 -21.72 9.38
C SER A 274 -14.71 -21.02 8.14
N PHE A 275 -13.38 -21.11 7.96
CA PHE A 275 -12.64 -20.42 6.92
C PHE A 275 -11.84 -21.43 6.11
N ILE A 276 -11.85 -21.27 4.79
CA ILE A 276 -11.03 -22.06 3.85
C ILE A 276 -10.08 -21.09 3.14
N TRP A 277 -8.81 -21.46 3.08
CA TRP A 277 -7.76 -20.67 2.45
C TRP A 277 -7.18 -21.41 1.25
N ASN A 278 -6.99 -20.70 0.14
CA ASN A 278 -6.29 -21.16 -1.04
C ASN A 278 -4.78 -21.14 -0.82
N THR A 279 -4.03 -21.56 -1.83
CA THR A 279 -2.57 -21.56 -1.83
C THR A 279 -2.04 -20.22 -1.30
N GLY A 280 -1.26 -20.30 -0.24
CA GLY A 280 -0.76 -19.13 0.46
C GLY A 280 -1.74 -18.59 1.50
N ARG A 281 -2.28 -17.41 1.27
CA ARG A 281 -3.07 -16.64 2.26
C ARG A 281 -4.34 -16.04 1.69
N ASN A 282 -4.77 -16.49 0.51
CA ASN A 282 -5.99 -16.01 -0.11
C ASN A 282 -7.19 -16.71 0.52
N LEU A 283 -8.07 -15.95 1.13
CA LEU A 283 -9.30 -16.45 1.73
C LEU A 283 -10.24 -16.98 0.63
N ALA A 284 -10.45 -18.29 0.56
CA ALA A 284 -11.29 -18.90 -0.46
C ALA A 284 -12.77 -18.82 -0.10
N SER A 285 -13.12 -19.14 1.15
CA SER A 285 -14.52 -19.06 1.60
C SER A 285 -14.64 -18.92 3.11
N ILE A 286 -15.82 -18.42 3.52
CA ILE A 286 -16.30 -18.41 4.90
C ILE A 286 -17.67 -19.04 4.92
N VAL A 287 -17.92 -19.92 5.90
CA VAL A 287 -19.24 -20.43 6.26
C VAL A 287 -19.60 -19.89 7.63
N ASP A 288 -20.76 -19.23 7.76
CA ASP A 288 -21.29 -18.63 8.96
C ASP A 288 -22.77 -19.05 9.14
N GLY A 289 -23.01 -20.15 9.84
CA GLY A 289 -24.32 -20.78 9.90
C GLY A 289 -24.79 -21.26 8.53
N ASP A 290 -25.93 -20.75 8.06
CA ASP A 290 -26.49 -21.05 6.73
C ASP A 290 -25.93 -20.15 5.61
N ASN A 291 -25.07 -19.18 5.94
CA ASN A 291 -24.48 -18.26 4.96
C ASN A 291 -23.16 -18.79 4.45
N GLU A 292 -22.94 -18.64 3.15
CA GLU A 292 -21.69 -18.97 2.49
C GLU A 292 -21.18 -17.78 1.69
N TYR A 293 -19.89 -17.46 1.90
CA TYR A 293 -19.17 -16.40 1.22
C TYR A 293 -17.96 -16.99 0.54
N SER A 294 -17.74 -16.70 -0.74
CA SER A 294 -16.55 -17.18 -1.45
C SER A 294 -15.89 -16.07 -2.26
N TYR A 295 -14.58 -16.22 -2.51
CA TYR A 295 -13.76 -15.19 -3.11
C TYR A 295 -12.83 -15.81 -4.15
N THR A 296 -12.58 -15.07 -5.25
CA THR A 296 -11.56 -15.42 -6.25
C THR A 296 -10.51 -14.33 -6.35
N TYR A 297 -9.31 -14.70 -6.76
CA TYR A 297 -8.15 -13.81 -6.81
C TYR A 297 -7.38 -14.03 -8.10
N ASP A 298 -6.68 -12.98 -8.55
CA ASP A 298 -5.69 -13.10 -9.59
C ASP A 298 -4.38 -13.72 -9.05
N GLU A 299 -3.38 -13.88 -9.92
CA GLU A 299 -2.06 -14.45 -9.58
C GLU A 299 -1.23 -13.58 -8.61
N ASN A 300 -1.62 -12.34 -8.40
CA ASN A 300 -1.00 -11.41 -7.46
C ASN A 300 -1.72 -11.39 -6.10
N GLY A 301 -2.78 -12.20 -5.95
CA GLY A 301 -3.61 -12.23 -4.75
C GLY A 301 -4.61 -11.07 -4.65
N ILE A 302 -4.88 -10.36 -5.76
CA ILE A 302 -5.89 -9.30 -5.81
C ILE A 302 -7.27 -9.91 -6.09
N ARG A 303 -8.24 -9.59 -5.26
CA ARG A 303 -9.60 -10.14 -5.35
C ARG A 303 -10.30 -9.70 -6.62
N THR A 304 -10.77 -10.68 -7.40
CA THR A 304 -11.47 -10.47 -8.68
C THR A 304 -12.98 -10.70 -8.58
N SER A 305 -13.44 -11.45 -7.59
CA SER A 305 -14.87 -11.56 -7.29
C SER A 305 -15.13 -11.90 -5.83
N LYS A 306 -16.38 -11.68 -5.42
CA LYS A 306 -16.98 -12.11 -4.17
C LYS A 306 -18.34 -12.69 -4.45
N THR A 307 -18.67 -13.84 -3.87
CA THR A 307 -20.01 -14.44 -3.94
C THR A 307 -20.60 -14.52 -2.53
N VAL A 308 -21.78 -13.96 -2.35
CA VAL A 308 -22.53 -13.94 -1.09
C VAL A 308 -23.83 -14.70 -1.32
N ASN A 309 -23.99 -15.87 -0.71
CA ASN A 309 -25.19 -16.69 -0.82
C ASN A 309 -25.67 -16.89 -2.29
N GLY A 310 -24.69 -17.11 -3.20
CA GLY A 310 -24.94 -17.35 -4.62
C GLY A 310 -25.01 -16.10 -5.51
N ILE A 311 -24.97 -14.89 -4.97
CA ILE A 311 -24.89 -13.64 -5.75
C ILE A 311 -23.42 -13.24 -5.87
N THR A 312 -22.91 -13.16 -7.11
CA THR A 312 -21.51 -12.83 -7.38
C THR A 312 -21.35 -11.38 -7.76
N THR A 313 -20.53 -10.66 -7.00
CA THR A 313 -20.00 -9.33 -7.35
C THR A 313 -18.63 -9.50 -7.99
N SER A 314 -18.48 -9.05 -9.24
CA SER A 314 -17.23 -9.04 -9.98
C SER A 314 -16.53 -7.68 -9.84
N TYR A 315 -15.20 -7.69 -9.78
CA TYR A 315 -14.38 -6.50 -9.64
C TYR A 315 -13.49 -6.31 -10.86
N ASN A 316 -13.40 -5.08 -11.34
CA ASN A 316 -12.33 -4.66 -12.24
C ASN A 316 -11.34 -3.82 -11.44
N THR A 317 -10.09 -4.24 -11.47
CA THR A 317 -9.00 -3.62 -10.69
C THR A 317 -7.89 -3.11 -11.59
N LYS A 318 -7.19 -2.08 -11.13
CA LYS A 318 -5.92 -1.64 -11.67
C LYS A 318 -4.94 -1.37 -10.53
N ASP A 319 -3.76 -1.95 -10.61
CA ASP A 319 -2.71 -1.81 -9.59
C ASP A 319 -3.21 -2.13 -8.15
N GLY A 320 -4.11 -3.11 -8.04
CA GLY A 320 -4.73 -3.53 -6.77
C GLY A 320 -5.92 -2.67 -6.31
N VAL A 321 -6.20 -1.55 -6.99
CA VAL A 321 -7.33 -0.66 -6.67
C VAL A 321 -8.58 -1.12 -7.41
N ILE A 322 -9.70 -1.28 -6.72
CA ILE A 322 -10.99 -1.60 -7.33
C ILE A 322 -11.53 -0.33 -8.01
N LEU A 323 -11.61 -0.34 -9.34
CA LEU A 323 -12.16 0.77 -10.13
C LEU A 323 -13.66 0.60 -10.36
N TYR A 324 -14.13 -0.65 -10.48
CA TYR A 324 -15.50 -0.94 -10.83
C TYR A 324 -15.94 -2.26 -10.19
N GLN A 325 -17.23 -2.32 -9.84
CA GLN A 325 -17.87 -3.57 -9.43
C GLN A 325 -19.27 -3.69 -10.01
N THR A 326 -19.71 -4.95 -10.18
CA THR A 326 -21.10 -5.27 -10.53
C THR A 326 -21.49 -6.65 -10.03
N ASP A 327 -22.75 -6.79 -9.61
CA ASP A 327 -23.40 -8.07 -9.35
C ASP A 327 -24.40 -8.48 -10.46
N GLY A 328 -24.40 -7.71 -11.57
CA GLY A 328 -25.33 -7.85 -12.68
C GLY A 328 -26.61 -7.00 -12.54
N THR A 329 -26.88 -6.48 -11.36
CA THR A 329 -28.01 -5.57 -11.07
C THR A 329 -27.50 -4.17 -10.74
N ASP A 330 -26.61 -4.10 -9.77
CA ASP A 330 -25.98 -2.87 -9.35
C ASP A 330 -24.58 -2.75 -9.95
N THR A 331 -24.25 -1.53 -10.36
CA THR A 331 -22.92 -1.17 -10.88
C THR A 331 -22.39 0.04 -10.12
N LEU A 332 -21.14 -0.06 -9.63
CA LEU A 332 -20.43 1.04 -9.01
C LEU A 332 -19.12 1.29 -9.76
N TYR A 333 -18.90 2.53 -10.18
CA TYR A 333 -17.63 3.01 -10.70
C TYR A 333 -17.04 3.99 -9.70
N PHE A 334 -15.87 3.66 -9.13
CA PHE A 334 -15.21 4.45 -8.10
C PHE A 334 -14.25 5.46 -8.72
N GLN A 335 -14.19 6.63 -8.13
CA GLN A 335 -13.38 7.75 -8.59
C GLN A 335 -12.42 8.16 -7.48
N TYR A 336 -11.14 8.27 -7.82
CA TYR A 336 -10.06 8.53 -6.89
C TYR A 336 -9.28 9.77 -7.30
N ASP A 337 -8.64 10.43 -6.33
CA ASP A 337 -7.60 11.37 -6.66
C ASP A 337 -6.33 10.62 -7.13
N THR A 338 -5.32 11.39 -7.53
CA THR A 338 -4.05 10.82 -8.02
C THR A 338 -3.21 10.13 -6.94
N SER A 339 -3.62 10.21 -5.69
CA SER A 339 -3.00 9.54 -4.53
C SER A 339 -3.75 8.26 -4.13
N GLY A 340 -4.87 7.94 -4.81
CA GLY A 340 -5.73 6.80 -4.50
C GLY A 340 -6.75 7.09 -3.39
N VAL A 341 -6.93 8.36 -2.98
CA VAL A 341 -7.99 8.73 -2.03
C VAL A 341 -9.33 8.73 -2.77
N PRO A 342 -10.36 8.03 -2.26
CA PRO A 342 -11.66 8.02 -2.90
C PRO A 342 -12.33 9.40 -2.86
N LEU A 343 -12.81 9.86 -4.01
CA LEU A 343 -13.48 11.14 -4.20
C LEU A 343 -14.99 10.99 -4.33
N GLY A 344 -15.44 9.89 -4.91
CA GLY A 344 -16.84 9.63 -5.17
C GLY A 344 -17.06 8.35 -5.94
N PHE A 345 -18.30 8.12 -6.33
CA PHE A 345 -18.67 6.97 -7.15
C PHE A 345 -19.90 7.25 -8.01
N ILE A 346 -20.04 6.47 -9.08
CA ILE A 346 -21.27 6.43 -9.87
C ILE A 346 -21.98 5.12 -9.54
N TRP A 347 -23.21 5.17 -9.05
CA TRP A 347 -24.09 4.03 -8.84
C TRP A 347 -25.20 4.03 -9.86
N ASN A 348 -25.26 3.01 -10.71
CA ASN A 348 -26.27 2.85 -11.77
C ASN A 348 -26.46 4.14 -12.61
N GLY A 349 -25.34 4.81 -12.95
CA GLY A 349 -25.33 6.04 -13.73
C GLY A 349 -25.53 7.33 -12.91
N THR A 350 -25.81 7.26 -11.61
CA THR A 350 -25.99 8.43 -10.74
C THR A 350 -24.71 8.74 -9.97
N GLN A 351 -24.26 10.00 -10.00
CA GLN A 351 -23.03 10.47 -9.36
C GLN A 351 -23.25 10.80 -7.88
N TYR A 352 -22.30 10.37 -7.03
CA TYR A 352 -22.21 10.69 -5.61
C TYR A 352 -20.77 11.09 -5.25
N PHE A 353 -20.61 11.87 -4.16
CA PHE A 353 -19.31 12.33 -3.69
C PHE A 353 -19.09 11.98 -2.24
N TYR A 354 -17.82 11.72 -1.90
CA TYR A 354 -17.39 11.45 -0.53
C TYR A 354 -16.97 12.73 0.18
N ILE A 355 -17.35 12.83 1.45
CA ILE A 355 -16.69 13.69 2.43
C ILE A 355 -15.81 12.79 3.29
N THR A 356 -14.50 13.07 3.34
CA THR A 356 -13.52 12.30 4.09
C THR A 356 -12.86 13.14 5.17
N ASN A 357 -12.45 12.49 6.27
CA ASN A 357 -11.52 13.12 7.21
C ASN A 357 -10.06 13.10 6.65
N GLN A 358 -9.09 13.59 7.43
CA GLN A 358 -7.68 13.66 7.01
C GLN A 358 -7.05 12.27 6.82
N MET A 359 -7.59 11.25 7.49
CA MET A 359 -7.10 9.88 7.42
C MET A 359 -7.75 9.06 6.28
N GLY A 360 -8.67 9.68 5.51
CA GLY A 360 -9.35 9.01 4.40
C GLY A 360 -10.61 8.22 4.81
N ASP A 361 -11.07 8.32 6.06
CA ASP A 361 -12.35 7.72 6.45
C ASP A 361 -13.49 8.42 5.69
N VAL A 362 -14.32 7.66 5.01
CA VAL A 362 -15.57 8.18 4.42
C VAL A 362 -16.55 8.44 5.55
N ILE A 363 -16.83 9.71 5.82
CA ILE A 363 -17.71 10.13 6.94
C ILE A 363 -19.09 10.57 6.47
N SER A 364 -19.22 10.92 5.18
CA SER A 364 -20.50 11.25 4.57
C SER A 364 -20.48 11.04 3.06
N ILE A 365 -21.67 10.85 2.49
CA ILE A 365 -21.93 10.81 1.04
C ILE A 365 -22.91 11.92 0.70
N THR A 366 -22.63 12.65 -0.39
CA THR A 366 -23.48 13.73 -0.90
C THR A 366 -23.95 13.47 -2.32
N ASP A 367 -25.07 14.12 -2.70
CA ASP A 367 -25.48 14.22 -4.09
C ASP A 367 -24.67 15.30 -4.85
N VAL A 368 -25.03 15.49 -6.13
CA VAL A 368 -24.39 16.48 -7.02
C VAL A 368 -24.74 17.95 -6.66
N GLN A 369 -25.65 18.19 -5.73
CA GLN A 369 -25.95 19.50 -5.14
C GLN A 369 -25.23 19.74 -3.81
N GLY A 370 -24.48 18.75 -3.29
CA GLY A 370 -23.81 18.81 -2.01
C GLY A 370 -24.71 18.53 -0.81
N ASN A 371 -25.95 18.04 -1.04
CA ASN A 371 -26.82 17.60 0.04
C ASN A 371 -26.31 16.28 0.59
N GLU A 372 -26.24 16.17 1.91
CA GLU A 372 -25.83 14.96 2.59
C GLU A 372 -26.92 13.90 2.53
N LEU A 373 -26.60 12.72 2.01
CA LEU A 373 -27.51 11.60 1.84
C LEU A 373 -27.26 10.48 2.85
N ALA A 374 -25.99 10.27 3.22
CA ALA A 374 -25.61 9.24 4.16
C ALA A 374 -24.45 9.70 5.04
N GLN A 375 -24.39 9.19 6.26
CA GLN A 375 -23.34 9.44 7.23
C GLN A 375 -22.80 8.11 7.79
N TYR A 376 -21.51 8.10 8.13
CA TYR A 376 -20.86 7.03 8.87
C TYR A 376 -20.12 7.61 10.06
N SER A 377 -20.06 6.85 11.14
CA SER A 377 -19.12 7.08 12.22
C SER A 377 -18.46 5.77 12.64
N TYR A 378 -17.21 5.84 13.01
CA TYR A 378 -16.39 4.69 13.35
C TYR A 378 -15.77 4.88 14.72
N ASP A 379 -15.48 3.77 15.40
CA ASP A 379 -14.52 3.81 16.50
C ASP A 379 -13.08 3.93 15.93
N GLU A 380 -12.12 4.01 16.81
CA GLU A 380 -10.70 4.16 16.46
C GLU A 380 -10.12 2.99 15.65
N TRP A 381 -10.77 1.83 15.68
CA TRP A 381 -10.36 0.63 14.95
C TRP A 381 -11.16 0.37 13.67
N GLY A 382 -12.14 1.22 13.38
CA GLY A 382 -12.94 1.10 12.16
C GLY A 382 -14.25 0.33 12.34
N ASN A 383 -14.63 -0.05 13.59
CA ASN A 383 -15.98 -0.56 13.80
C ASN A 383 -17.00 0.55 13.52
N THR A 384 -18.01 0.26 12.73
CA THR A 384 -19.08 1.20 12.44
C THR A 384 -19.93 1.42 13.70
N LEU A 385 -19.85 2.62 14.27
CA LEU A 385 -20.65 3.03 15.45
C LEU A 385 -22.06 3.46 15.05
N SER A 386 -22.17 4.11 13.90
CA SER A 386 -23.45 4.49 13.32
C SER A 386 -23.33 4.63 11.79
N THR A 387 -24.41 4.30 11.11
CA THR A 387 -24.59 4.49 9.67
C THR A 387 -26.01 4.95 9.43
N SER A 388 -26.22 5.70 8.33
CA SER A 388 -27.57 5.98 7.85
C SER A 388 -28.24 4.69 7.40
N ASP A 389 -29.52 4.55 7.70
CA ASP A 389 -30.32 3.41 7.27
C ASP A 389 -30.99 3.72 5.92
N ASN A 390 -30.22 3.62 4.84
CA ASN A 390 -30.69 3.82 3.47
C ASN A 390 -29.82 3.09 2.46
N ASP A 391 -30.32 2.97 1.23
CA ASP A 391 -29.67 2.23 0.15
C ASP A 391 -28.27 2.78 -0.19
N ILE A 392 -28.09 4.11 -0.16
CA ILE A 392 -26.80 4.76 -0.46
C ILE A 392 -25.74 4.35 0.56
N ALA A 393 -26.09 4.33 1.85
CA ALA A 393 -25.18 3.91 2.90
C ALA A 393 -24.86 2.43 2.83
N ASN A 394 -25.81 1.60 2.39
CA ASN A 394 -25.66 0.16 2.33
C ASN A 394 -24.87 -0.29 1.09
N ILE A 395 -25.10 0.35 -0.07
CA ILE A 395 -24.42 -0.03 -1.32
C ILE A 395 -22.95 0.38 -1.33
N ASN A 396 -22.58 1.44 -0.61
CA ASN A 396 -21.20 1.92 -0.58
C ASN A 396 -20.28 1.01 0.24
N PRO A 397 -19.26 0.40 -0.39
CA PRO A 397 -18.30 -0.45 0.33
C PRO A 397 -17.10 0.35 0.88
N LEU A 398 -16.78 1.54 0.34
CA LEU A 398 -15.60 2.29 0.78
C LEU A 398 -15.92 3.06 2.06
N ARG A 399 -15.26 2.70 3.18
CA ARG A 399 -15.61 3.22 4.50
C ARG A 399 -14.38 3.72 5.27
N TYR A 400 -14.05 3.10 6.39
CA TYR A 400 -12.90 3.45 7.23
C TYR A 400 -11.60 3.40 6.43
N ARG A 401 -10.80 4.45 6.45
CA ARG A 401 -9.55 4.63 5.65
C ARG A 401 -9.76 4.52 4.13
N GLY A 402 -11.00 4.56 3.64
CA GLY A 402 -11.31 4.24 2.24
C GLY A 402 -11.17 2.76 1.89
N TYR A 403 -11.01 1.87 2.88
CA TYR A 403 -10.94 0.43 2.66
C TYR A 403 -12.27 -0.14 2.21
N TYR A 404 -12.19 -1.26 1.50
CA TYR A 404 -13.35 -1.98 1.04
C TYR A 404 -13.95 -2.81 2.20
N TYR A 405 -15.16 -2.47 2.61
CA TYR A 405 -15.90 -3.13 3.69
C TYR A 405 -16.83 -4.19 3.13
N ASP A 406 -16.69 -5.41 3.63
CA ASP A 406 -17.59 -6.53 3.34
C ASP A 406 -18.71 -6.55 4.38
N ASN A 407 -19.92 -6.07 4.00
CA ASN A 407 -21.07 -5.94 4.91
C ASN A 407 -21.45 -7.26 5.58
N GLU A 408 -21.36 -8.37 4.86
CA GLU A 408 -21.74 -9.73 5.29
C GLU A 408 -20.85 -10.28 6.39
N THR A 409 -19.56 -9.92 6.39
CA THR A 409 -18.58 -10.41 7.37
C THR A 409 -18.21 -9.36 8.39
N SER A 410 -18.45 -8.10 8.10
CA SER A 410 -17.96 -6.92 8.83
C SER A 410 -16.43 -6.79 8.81
N TYR A 411 -15.76 -7.39 7.82
CA TYR A 411 -14.32 -7.27 7.62
C TYR A 411 -13.97 -6.21 6.59
N TYR A 412 -12.79 -5.67 6.68
CA TYR A 412 -12.19 -4.85 5.64
C TYR A 412 -11.24 -5.68 4.79
N TYR A 413 -11.41 -5.62 3.48
CA TYR A 413 -10.46 -6.19 2.52
C TYR A 413 -9.38 -5.16 2.20
N LEU A 414 -8.14 -5.46 2.59
CA LEU A 414 -6.95 -4.64 2.39
C LEU A 414 -6.01 -5.29 1.35
N GLN A 415 -6.55 -5.68 0.20
CA GLN A 415 -5.83 -6.35 -0.90
C GLN A 415 -5.19 -7.69 -0.48
N SER A 416 -4.13 -7.71 0.31
CA SER A 416 -3.43 -8.95 0.70
C SER A 416 -3.98 -9.62 1.95
N ARG A 417 -4.75 -8.89 2.78
CA ARG A 417 -5.25 -9.39 4.06
C ARG A 417 -6.68 -8.93 4.35
N TYR A 418 -7.32 -9.65 5.27
CA TYR A 418 -8.61 -9.26 5.83
C TYR A 418 -8.42 -8.74 7.26
N TYR A 419 -8.93 -7.56 7.52
CA TYR A 419 -8.88 -6.89 8.81
C TYR A 419 -10.24 -6.98 9.51
N ASP A 420 -10.24 -7.51 10.73
CA ASP A 420 -11.43 -7.54 11.59
C ASP A 420 -11.34 -6.41 12.62
N PRO A 421 -12.14 -5.34 12.48
CA PRO A 421 -12.12 -4.21 13.41
C PRO A 421 -12.65 -4.57 14.80
N CYS A 422 -13.47 -5.63 14.93
CA CYS A 422 -14.01 -6.08 16.23
C CYS A 422 -12.90 -6.61 17.14
N ILE A 423 -11.94 -7.34 16.56
CA ILE A 423 -10.79 -7.88 17.29
C ILE A 423 -9.52 -7.05 17.08
N CYS A 424 -9.62 -5.92 16.36
CA CYS A 424 -8.56 -4.93 16.17
C CYS A 424 -7.29 -5.51 15.51
N ARG A 425 -7.42 -6.51 14.61
CA ARG A 425 -6.27 -7.18 13.99
C ARG A 425 -6.63 -7.87 12.67
N PHE A 426 -5.61 -8.26 11.92
CA PHE A 426 -5.78 -9.11 10.77
C PHE A 426 -6.17 -10.55 11.18
N ILE A 427 -7.02 -11.22 10.36
CA ILE A 427 -7.41 -12.62 10.57
C ILE A 427 -6.44 -13.62 9.96
N ASN A 428 -5.50 -13.16 9.14
CA ASN A 428 -4.43 -13.96 8.58
C ASN A 428 -3.08 -13.29 8.86
N ALA A 429 -2.07 -14.14 9.05
CA ALA A 429 -0.71 -13.66 9.33
C ALA A 429 -0.14 -12.92 8.12
N ASP A 430 0.74 -11.97 8.35
CA ASP A 430 1.60 -11.39 7.32
C ASP A 430 2.66 -12.38 6.83
N ASP A 431 3.48 -12.02 5.85
CA ASP A 431 4.49 -12.94 5.32
C ASP A 431 5.46 -13.39 6.41
N THR A 432 5.52 -14.72 6.64
CA THR A 432 6.40 -15.33 7.64
C THR A 432 7.89 -15.12 7.31
N GLU A 433 8.24 -14.83 6.06
CA GLU A 433 9.59 -14.41 5.69
C GLU A 433 9.95 -13.07 6.33
N ILE A 434 8.97 -12.21 6.58
CA ILE A 434 9.12 -10.98 7.36
C ILE A 434 9.57 -11.33 8.78
N ALA A 435 8.90 -12.25 9.46
CA ALA A 435 9.24 -12.65 10.84
C ALA A 435 10.64 -13.28 10.97
N LYS A 436 11.11 -14.01 9.95
CA LYS A 436 12.45 -14.62 9.97
C LYS A 436 13.58 -13.60 9.93
N THR A 437 13.28 -12.41 9.40
CA THR A 437 14.22 -11.30 9.28
C THR A 437 14.36 -10.45 10.56
N TRP A 438 13.42 -10.51 11.49
CA TRP A 438 13.18 -9.51 12.55
C TRP A 438 13.43 -10.03 13.97
N LYS A 439 14.59 -10.59 14.25
CA LYS A 439 14.87 -11.24 15.55
C LYS A 439 14.92 -10.31 16.78
N ASN A 440 14.89 -8.99 16.64
CA ASN A 440 15.14 -8.05 17.75
C ASN A 440 14.14 -6.91 17.92
N ASP A 441 13.11 -6.76 17.08
CA ASP A 441 12.08 -5.75 17.30
C ASP A 441 10.84 -6.38 17.97
N LYS A 442 10.31 -5.62 18.94
CA LYS A 442 9.28 -6.09 19.88
C LYS A 442 7.94 -6.36 19.21
N PHE A 443 7.62 -5.62 18.13
CA PHE A 443 6.34 -5.69 17.43
C PHE A 443 6.42 -6.33 16.03
N SER A 444 7.55 -6.27 15.37
CA SER A 444 7.75 -6.78 14.01
C SER A 444 7.64 -8.30 13.88
N ASN A 445 7.66 -9.03 15.00
CA ASN A 445 7.40 -10.46 15.00
C ASN A 445 5.89 -10.79 15.13
N ASN A 446 5.03 -9.80 15.39
CA ASN A 446 3.60 -10.00 15.49
C ASN A 446 2.94 -9.74 14.12
N LEU A 447 2.74 -10.82 13.36
CA LEU A 447 2.26 -10.78 11.97
C LEU A 447 0.76 -10.43 11.83
N TYR A 448 0.07 -10.16 12.94
CA TYR A 448 -1.37 -9.86 12.91
C TYR A 448 -1.69 -8.40 13.27
N LEU A 449 -0.68 -7.61 13.65
CA LEU A 449 -0.91 -6.24 14.08
C LEU A 449 -1.45 -5.38 12.94
N TYR A 450 -2.45 -4.58 13.24
CA TYR A 450 -2.90 -3.49 12.42
C TYR A 450 -2.29 -2.18 12.93
N CYS A 451 -1.60 -1.46 12.05
CA CYS A 451 -1.01 -0.13 12.33
C CYS A 451 -0.19 -0.06 13.63
N ASN A 452 0.52 -1.13 14.03
CA ASN A 452 1.29 -1.20 15.31
C ASN A 452 0.49 -0.78 16.55
N ASN A 453 -0.81 -1.01 16.57
CA ASN A 453 -1.74 -0.56 17.61
C ASN A 453 -1.88 0.97 17.73
N ASP A 454 -1.58 1.70 16.67
CA ASP A 454 -1.84 3.13 16.56
C ASP A 454 -2.70 3.45 15.31
N PRO A 455 -3.96 3.01 15.30
CA PRO A 455 -4.84 3.17 14.15
C PRO A 455 -5.30 4.63 13.93
N ILE A 456 -5.01 5.55 14.88
CA ILE A 456 -5.34 6.97 14.76
C ILE A 456 -4.38 7.70 13.84
N ASN A 457 -3.09 7.34 13.91
CA ASN A 457 -2.03 8.05 13.17
C ASN A 457 -1.62 7.32 11.89
N TYR A 458 -1.94 6.02 11.76
CA TYR A 458 -1.48 5.18 10.67
C TYR A 458 -2.62 4.46 9.95
N SER A 459 -2.34 4.05 8.71
CA SER A 459 -3.23 3.26 7.86
C SER A 459 -2.41 2.23 7.09
N ASP A 460 -3.00 1.08 6.77
CA ASP A 460 -2.40 0.03 5.97
C ASP A 460 -3.26 -0.20 4.71
N TYR A 461 -2.96 0.53 3.62
CA TYR A 461 -3.79 0.50 2.41
C TYR A 461 -3.73 -0.80 1.61
N THR A 462 -2.69 -1.60 1.81
CA THR A 462 -2.45 -2.81 1.01
C THR A 462 -2.52 -4.09 1.81
N GLY A 463 -2.55 -3.98 3.14
CA GLY A 463 -2.41 -5.15 4.01
C GLY A 463 -1.10 -5.91 3.80
N TYR A 464 -0.08 -5.26 3.22
CA TYR A 464 1.03 -5.98 2.64
C TYR A 464 2.32 -5.16 2.60
N TYR A 465 3.39 -5.66 3.20
CA TYR A 465 4.74 -5.26 2.88
C TYR A 465 5.57 -6.45 2.41
N SER A 466 6.33 -6.26 1.33
CA SER A 466 7.21 -7.30 0.81
C SER A 466 8.58 -6.74 0.42
N ALA A 467 9.61 -7.15 1.15
CA ALA A 467 11.00 -6.90 0.77
C ALA A 467 11.33 -7.48 -0.64
N ARG A 468 10.63 -8.55 -1.03
CA ARG A 468 10.74 -9.17 -2.33
C ARG A 468 10.19 -8.29 -3.45
N ASN A 469 9.04 -7.64 -3.26
CA ASN A 469 8.50 -6.72 -4.26
C ASN A 469 9.42 -5.51 -4.46
N ALA A 470 10.00 -5.00 -3.36
CA ALA A 470 11.03 -3.97 -3.44
C ALA A 470 12.26 -4.44 -4.26
N GLN A 471 12.69 -5.70 -4.06
CA GLN A 471 13.80 -6.29 -4.80
C GLN A 471 13.42 -6.54 -6.26
N THR A 472 12.27 -7.12 -6.54
CA THR A 472 11.76 -7.36 -7.91
C THR A 472 11.64 -6.04 -8.69
N TYR A 473 11.18 -4.98 -8.02
CA TYR A 473 11.17 -3.65 -8.61
C TYR A 473 12.59 -3.16 -8.94
N ALA A 474 13.53 -3.36 -8.03
CA ALA A 474 14.93 -3.01 -8.26
C ALA A 474 15.54 -3.81 -9.41
N ASP A 475 15.28 -5.11 -9.49
CA ASP A 475 15.75 -5.99 -10.58
C ASP A 475 15.18 -5.57 -11.94
N LYS A 476 13.94 -5.12 -11.98
CA LYS A 476 13.29 -4.67 -13.22
C LYS A 476 13.81 -3.33 -13.72
N TRP A 477 14.09 -2.39 -12.84
CA TRP A 477 14.31 -0.98 -13.22
C TRP A 477 15.72 -0.45 -12.97
N TRP A 478 16.67 -1.27 -12.49
CA TRP A 478 18.07 -0.82 -12.24
C TRP A 478 18.79 -0.30 -13.48
N SER A 479 18.47 -0.81 -14.69
CA SER A 479 19.12 -0.44 -15.95
C SER A 479 18.37 0.63 -16.74
N GLY A 480 17.19 1.06 -16.27
CA GLY A 480 16.35 2.04 -16.95
C GLY A 480 15.45 2.79 -15.98
N HIS A 481 14.72 3.80 -16.48
CA HIS A 481 13.75 4.54 -15.68
C HIS A 481 12.36 3.94 -15.85
N ASN A 482 11.64 3.75 -14.74
CA ASN A 482 10.23 3.48 -14.80
C ASN A 482 9.51 4.75 -15.30
N PRO A 483 8.78 4.69 -16.42
CA PRO A 483 8.12 5.87 -17.01
C PRO A 483 7.06 6.47 -16.10
N ASN A 484 6.58 5.71 -15.11
CA ASN A 484 5.64 6.17 -14.10
C ASN A 484 6.28 7.08 -13.03
N TYR A 485 7.59 7.32 -13.10
CA TYR A 485 8.31 8.18 -12.17
C TYR A 485 9.24 9.12 -12.93
N LYS A 486 9.29 10.38 -12.49
CA LYS A 486 10.20 11.37 -13.08
C LYS A 486 11.64 11.07 -12.67
N SER A 487 12.55 11.11 -13.65
CA SER A 487 13.98 11.15 -13.37
C SER A 487 14.35 12.44 -12.64
N ASN A 488 15.14 12.32 -11.59
CA ASN A 488 15.64 13.46 -10.80
C ASN A 488 17.09 13.82 -11.14
N GLU A 489 17.58 13.40 -12.32
CA GLU A 489 18.98 13.57 -12.75
C GLU A 489 19.46 15.02 -12.74
N ASN A 490 18.56 16.00 -12.98
CA ASN A 490 18.90 17.40 -13.04
C ASN A 490 18.97 18.10 -11.65
N ASN A 491 18.58 17.42 -10.56
CA ASN A 491 18.48 18.00 -9.21
C ASN A 491 19.29 17.24 -8.14
N GLY A 492 20.43 16.66 -8.51
CA GLY A 492 21.34 16.03 -7.56
C GLY A 492 21.37 14.51 -7.60
N GLY A 493 20.81 13.90 -8.66
CA GLY A 493 20.89 12.45 -8.91
C GLY A 493 19.60 11.68 -8.59
N ASP A 494 19.44 10.55 -9.25
CA ASP A 494 18.21 9.72 -9.18
C ASP A 494 18.28 8.60 -8.13
N CYS A 495 19.36 8.49 -7.38
CA CYS A 495 19.60 7.37 -6.48
C CYS A 495 18.58 7.23 -5.35
N ALA A 496 18.24 8.34 -4.68
CA ALA A 496 17.24 8.30 -3.61
C ALA A 496 15.83 8.10 -4.16
N ASN A 497 15.53 8.67 -5.34
CA ASN A 497 14.28 8.45 -6.06
C ASN A 497 14.11 6.98 -6.42
N PHE A 498 15.13 6.31 -6.96
CA PHE A 498 15.09 4.88 -7.28
C PHE A 498 14.88 4.02 -6.02
N VAL A 499 15.63 4.28 -4.94
CA VAL A 499 15.48 3.57 -3.67
C VAL A 499 14.07 3.74 -3.11
N SER A 500 13.54 4.96 -3.15
CA SER A 500 12.18 5.25 -2.69
C SER A 500 11.12 4.53 -3.52
N GLN A 501 11.30 4.41 -4.83
CA GLN A 501 10.43 3.62 -5.71
C GLN A 501 10.45 2.14 -5.34
N CYS A 502 11.64 1.58 -5.05
CA CYS A 502 11.78 0.19 -4.60
C CYS A 502 11.04 -0.04 -3.28
N LEU A 503 11.21 0.86 -2.31
CA LEU A 503 10.54 0.76 -1.02
C LEU A 503 9.01 0.87 -1.16
N TYR A 504 8.54 1.77 -2.02
CA TYR A 504 7.12 1.91 -2.32
C TYR A 504 6.54 0.67 -3.02
N ALA A 505 7.26 0.11 -4.00
CA ALA A 505 6.87 -1.14 -4.64
C ALA A 505 6.86 -2.33 -3.65
N GLY A 506 7.66 -2.26 -2.58
CA GLY A 506 7.61 -3.19 -1.45
C GLY A 506 6.40 -3.02 -0.54
N GLY A 507 5.56 -2.01 -0.76
CA GLY A 507 4.37 -1.74 0.06
C GLY A 507 4.56 -0.66 1.13
N LEU A 508 5.72 0.02 1.19
CA LEU A 508 5.89 1.13 2.11
C LEU A 508 4.96 2.28 1.71
N SER A 509 4.00 2.59 2.59
CA SER A 509 3.01 3.63 2.32
C SER A 509 3.64 5.00 2.19
N LYS A 510 3.16 5.81 1.22
CA LYS A 510 3.55 7.20 1.10
C LYS A 510 3.02 7.98 2.30
N MET A 511 3.89 8.69 2.99
CA MET A 511 3.48 9.56 4.09
C MET A 511 3.32 10.98 3.59
N THR A 512 2.12 11.53 3.74
CA THR A 512 1.82 12.91 3.37
C THR A 512 2.46 13.87 4.35
N GLY A 513 3.37 14.69 3.85
CA GLY A 513 3.97 15.81 4.57
C GLY A 513 4.10 17.00 3.64
N SER A 514 4.41 18.18 4.17
CA SER A 514 4.66 19.38 3.35
C SER A 514 5.69 19.10 2.26
N PHE A 515 5.38 19.50 1.02
CA PHE A 515 6.35 19.49 -0.07
C PHE A 515 7.60 20.29 0.33
N GLY A 516 8.79 19.74 0.05
CA GLY A 516 10.04 20.40 0.43
C GLY A 516 10.47 20.17 1.87
N SER A 517 9.68 19.50 2.72
CA SER A 517 10.09 19.12 4.06
C SER A 517 10.78 17.76 4.08
N SER A 518 11.71 17.56 5.00
CA SER A 518 12.29 16.25 5.31
C SER A 518 11.30 15.30 6.01
N LYS A 519 10.11 15.76 6.35
CA LYS A 519 9.11 15.05 7.15
C LYS A 519 8.12 14.23 6.34
N GLY A 520 7.92 14.55 5.04
CA GLY A 520 7.08 13.75 4.15
C GLY A 520 7.92 12.86 3.26
N TRP A 521 7.46 11.62 3.02
CA TRP A 521 8.08 10.71 2.08
C TRP A 521 7.03 10.32 1.04
N HIS A 522 7.08 10.96 -0.14
CA HIS A 522 6.15 10.70 -1.21
C HIS A 522 6.73 11.08 -2.57
N HIS A 523 6.34 10.32 -3.56
CA HIS A 523 6.40 10.65 -4.95
C HIS A 523 4.96 10.63 -5.46
N LEU A 524 4.43 11.77 -5.78
CA LEU A 524 3.11 11.88 -6.37
C LEU A 524 3.31 12.11 -7.87
N LYS A 525 2.92 11.14 -8.70
CA LYS A 525 2.68 11.42 -10.10
C LYS A 525 1.35 12.17 -10.14
N ARG A 526 1.43 13.46 -9.98
CA ARG A 526 0.34 14.36 -10.28
C ARG A 526 0.63 14.95 -11.65
N LEU A 527 0.02 14.38 -12.71
CA LEU A 527 -0.31 15.12 -13.91
C LEU A 527 0.87 15.59 -14.74
N GLY A 528 1.67 14.65 -15.25
CA GLY A 528 2.82 15.00 -16.07
C GLY A 528 3.95 15.72 -15.32
N LYS A 529 3.68 16.28 -14.12
CA LYS A 529 4.72 16.77 -13.20
C LYS A 529 4.78 15.87 -11.98
N PHE A 530 5.94 15.29 -11.76
CA PHE A 530 6.19 14.50 -10.57
C PHE A 530 6.54 15.44 -9.43
N GLN A 531 5.77 15.41 -8.37
CA GLN A 531 6.13 16.09 -7.13
C GLN A 531 6.84 15.06 -6.24
N ILE A 532 8.11 15.33 -6.00
CA ILE A 532 8.97 14.47 -5.21
C ILE A 532 9.28 15.23 -3.93
N SER A 533 8.94 14.66 -2.77
CA SER A 533 9.38 15.22 -1.50
C SER A 533 10.91 15.17 -1.39
N ASN A 534 11.51 16.03 -0.60
CA ASN A 534 12.95 15.99 -0.37
C ASN A 534 13.40 14.63 0.18
N ALA A 535 12.63 14.00 1.07
CA ALA A 535 12.95 12.67 1.60
C ALA A 535 12.87 11.58 0.52
N TRP A 536 11.99 11.72 -0.47
CA TRP A 536 11.91 10.77 -1.59
C TRP A 536 13.09 10.93 -2.56
N GLY A 537 13.42 12.14 -2.94
CA GLY A 537 14.35 12.44 -4.05
C GLY A 537 15.77 12.79 -3.66
N ASN A 538 16.12 12.89 -2.36
CA ASN A 538 17.45 13.30 -1.90
C ASN A 538 18.00 12.36 -0.84
N ALA A 539 19.22 11.86 -1.03
CA ALA A 539 19.81 10.84 -0.19
C ALA A 539 19.97 11.26 1.29
N SER A 540 20.36 12.51 1.55
CA SER A 540 20.49 13.00 2.95
C SER A 540 19.14 13.11 3.63
N TYR A 541 18.12 13.58 2.94
CA TYR A 541 16.78 13.70 3.49
C TYR A 541 16.10 12.33 3.64
N LEU A 542 16.33 11.39 2.71
CA LEU A 542 15.87 10.02 2.85
C LEU A 542 16.51 9.34 4.06
N PHE A 543 17.82 9.54 4.27
CA PHE A 543 18.55 9.05 5.44
C PHE A 543 17.91 9.55 6.74
N SER A 544 17.73 10.88 6.87
CA SER A 544 17.12 11.48 8.05
C SER A 544 15.68 10.99 8.25
N TRP A 545 14.89 10.95 7.17
CA TRP A 545 13.51 10.52 7.24
C TRP A 545 13.35 9.07 7.73
N LEU A 546 14.18 8.14 7.24
CA LEU A 546 14.17 6.74 7.70
C LEU A 546 14.55 6.62 9.18
N CYS A 547 15.51 7.44 9.66
CA CYS A 547 15.88 7.47 11.07
C CYS A 547 14.77 8.06 11.95
N ASP A 548 14.19 9.19 11.54
CA ASP A 548 13.22 9.94 12.32
C ASP A 548 11.88 9.21 12.47
N ASN A 549 11.56 8.33 11.50
CA ASN A 549 10.33 7.54 11.51
C ASN A 549 10.52 6.09 11.98
N ASN A 550 11.67 5.78 12.60
CA ASN A 550 11.97 4.47 13.19
C ASN A 550 11.94 3.28 12.21
N PHE A 551 12.13 3.52 10.91
CA PHE A 551 12.20 2.44 9.92
C PHE A 551 13.55 1.70 9.94
N VAL A 552 14.52 2.19 10.67
CA VAL A 552 15.87 1.61 10.72
C VAL A 552 15.98 0.66 11.90
N GLN A 553 15.92 -0.64 11.62
CA GLN A 553 16.05 -1.69 12.63
C GLN A 553 17.49 -1.86 13.11
N THR A 554 18.42 -1.91 12.18
CA THR A 554 19.83 -2.14 12.44
C THR A 554 20.67 -1.27 11.53
N THR A 555 21.62 -0.56 12.11
CA THR A 555 22.59 0.25 11.36
C THR A 555 23.95 -0.42 11.41
N TYR A 556 24.51 -0.70 10.24
CA TYR A 556 25.92 -1.05 10.09
C TYR A 556 26.69 0.18 9.61
N ILE A 557 27.68 0.58 10.36
CA ILE A 557 28.61 1.66 9.97
C ILE A 557 29.91 1.02 9.53
N LEU A 558 30.24 1.15 8.24
CA LEU A 558 31.36 0.49 7.61
C LEU A 558 32.41 1.50 7.18
N GLN A 559 33.62 1.32 7.64
CA GLN A 559 34.76 2.17 7.28
C GLN A 559 35.92 1.36 6.67
N THR A 560 35.94 0.06 6.90
CA THR A 560 36.99 -0.84 6.46
C THR A 560 36.41 -2.08 5.74
N LYS A 561 37.27 -2.75 4.95
CA LYS A 561 36.91 -4.05 4.33
C LYS A 561 36.52 -5.11 5.36
N SER A 562 37.13 -5.06 6.55
CA SER A 562 36.80 -5.97 7.66
C SER A 562 35.40 -5.75 8.19
N ASP A 563 34.93 -4.49 8.24
CA ASP A 563 33.57 -4.17 8.66
C ASP A 563 32.54 -4.72 7.66
N VAL A 564 32.84 -4.62 6.35
CA VAL A 564 31.99 -5.21 5.28
C VAL A 564 31.87 -6.72 5.46
N GLU A 565 32.97 -7.43 5.75
CA GLU A 565 32.96 -8.88 5.94
C GLU A 565 32.12 -9.30 7.15
N LYS A 566 32.19 -8.54 8.25
CA LYS A 566 31.38 -8.77 9.44
C LYS A 566 29.90 -8.51 9.17
N ALA A 567 29.60 -7.37 8.52
CA ALA A 567 28.23 -7.02 8.15
C ALA A 567 27.63 -8.06 7.19
N ALA A 568 28.35 -8.45 6.14
CA ALA A 568 27.90 -9.47 5.19
C ALA A 568 27.60 -10.82 5.85
N LYS A 569 28.40 -11.22 6.85
CA LYS A 569 28.16 -12.43 7.63
C LYS A 569 26.84 -12.34 8.42
N ASN A 570 26.60 -11.21 9.07
CA ASN A 570 25.39 -10.99 9.87
C ASN A 570 24.15 -10.84 8.98
N MET A 571 24.28 -10.10 7.86
CA MET A 571 23.18 -9.90 6.90
C MET A 571 22.84 -11.16 6.12
N LYS A 572 23.78 -12.09 5.90
CA LYS A 572 23.48 -13.40 5.30
C LYS A 572 22.52 -14.22 6.17
N ALA A 573 22.60 -14.08 7.50
CA ALA A 573 21.65 -14.70 8.41
C ALA A 573 20.25 -14.06 8.31
N MET A 574 20.14 -12.88 7.66
CA MET A 574 18.91 -12.11 7.41
C MET A 574 18.52 -12.19 5.93
N SER A 575 18.60 -13.32 5.29
CA SER A 575 18.73 -13.56 3.82
C SER A 575 17.70 -12.93 2.89
N ARG A 576 16.75 -12.13 3.36
CA ARG A 576 15.68 -11.48 2.55
C ARG A 576 15.29 -10.07 3.04
N CYS A 577 16.16 -9.39 3.79
CA CYS A 577 15.88 -8.01 4.21
C CYS A 577 16.16 -7.02 3.09
N THR A 578 15.25 -6.08 2.88
CA THR A 578 15.59 -4.86 2.14
C THR A 578 16.54 -4.02 2.99
N SER A 579 17.68 -3.68 2.43
CA SER A 579 18.62 -2.77 3.08
C SER A 579 18.87 -1.58 2.18
N VAL A 580 18.77 -0.39 2.74
CA VAL A 580 19.19 0.84 2.06
C VAL A 580 20.63 1.14 2.46
N ILE A 581 21.47 1.37 1.48
CA ILE A 581 22.89 1.62 1.66
C ILE A 581 23.16 3.09 1.35
N PHE A 582 23.64 3.82 2.33
CA PHE A 582 23.99 5.23 2.20
C PHE A 582 25.49 5.40 2.17
N PHE A 583 25.97 6.23 1.26
CA PHE A 583 27.38 6.52 1.08
C PHE A 583 27.68 7.97 1.46
N ASP A 584 28.61 8.15 2.39
CA ASP A 584 29.24 9.43 2.68
C ASP A 584 30.65 9.42 2.09
N SER A 585 30.86 10.22 1.04
CA SER A 585 32.16 10.30 0.36
C SER A 585 33.15 11.24 1.06
N ASN A 586 32.68 12.03 2.05
CA ASN A 586 33.50 12.97 2.81
C ASN A 586 33.08 13.00 4.27
N LYS A 587 33.70 12.17 5.10
CA LYS A 587 33.44 12.03 6.54
C LYS A 587 33.40 13.34 7.33
N SER A 588 33.98 14.44 6.80
CA SER A 588 34.15 15.70 7.52
C SER A 588 32.93 16.62 7.39
N ASP A 589 32.02 16.41 6.43
CA ASP A 589 30.87 17.30 6.20
C ASP A 589 29.53 16.75 6.70
N GLY A 590 29.49 15.47 7.10
CA GLY A 590 28.30 14.82 7.65
C GLY A 590 27.12 14.69 6.66
N LYS A 591 27.40 14.78 5.35
CA LYS A 591 26.37 14.71 4.30
C LYS A 591 26.38 13.37 3.59
N ILE A 592 25.20 12.76 3.51
CA ILE A 592 25.00 11.59 2.68
C ILE A 592 24.93 12.00 1.22
N ASN A 593 25.82 11.43 0.40
CA ASN A 593 25.95 11.81 -1.01
C ASN A 593 25.21 10.88 -1.96
N HIS A 594 24.95 9.65 -1.53
CA HIS A 594 24.34 8.63 -2.39
C HIS A 594 23.55 7.61 -1.58
N ALA A 595 22.44 7.13 -2.14
CA ALA A 595 21.62 6.06 -1.58
C ALA A 595 21.46 4.93 -2.62
N THR A 596 21.45 3.69 -2.17
CA THR A 596 21.24 2.50 -3.01
C THR A 596 20.46 1.45 -2.24
N ILE A 597 19.89 0.49 -2.95
CA ILE A 597 19.26 -0.67 -2.34
C ILE A 597 20.17 -1.91 -2.49
N ASN A 598 20.13 -2.84 -1.54
CA ASN A 598 20.92 -4.05 -1.65
C ASN A 598 20.42 -4.94 -2.79
N GLY A 599 21.35 -5.43 -3.62
CA GLY A 599 21.06 -6.44 -4.64
C GLY A 599 21.23 -7.84 -4.09
N MET A 600 22.46 -8.24 -3.81
CA MET A 600 22.78 -9.56 -3.31
C MET A 600 23.81 -9.49 -2.19
N ILE A 601 23.57 -10.20 -1.10
CA ILE A 601 24.55 -10.41 -0.05
C ILE A 601 25.31 -11.69 -0.36
N SER A 602 26.54 -11.56 -0.84
CA SER A 602 27.40 -12.71 -1.12
C SER A 602 28.35 -12.97 0.04
N TYR A 603 28.11 -14.07 0.75
CA TYR A 603 29.03 -14.57 1.78
C TYR A 603 29.38 -16.01 1.47
N THR A 604 30.42 -16.21 0.67
CA THR A 604 31.01 -17.54 0.36
C THR A 604 32.41 -17.62 0.95
N SER A 605 33.05 -18.81 0.91
CA SER A 605 34.44 -18.98 1.29
C SER A 605 35.42 -18.10 0.48
N SER A 606 35.03 -17.75 -0.75
CA SER A 606 35.84 -16.95 -1.69
C SER A 606 35.35 -15.48 -1.83
N ARG A 607 34.11 -15.17 -1.46
CA ARG A 607 33.53 -13.83 -1.57
C ARG A 607 32.76 -13.46 -0.30
N LYS A 608 33.19 -12.40 0.36
CA LYS A 608 32.57 -11.84 1.58
C LYS A 608 32.31 -10.38 1.33
N ASP A 609 31.19 -10.09 0.64
CA ASP A 609 30.87 -8.76 0.16
C ASP A 609 29.38 -8.48 0.08
N ILE A 610 29.01 -7.22 -0.02
CA ILE A 610 27.65 -6.73 -0.18
C ILE A 610 27.58 -6.04 -1.53
N ALA A 611 26.80 -6.62 -2.45
CA ALA A 611 26.48 -5.99 -3.73
C ALA A 611 25.27 -5.06 -3.57
N TYR A 612 25.20 -4.01 -4.38
CA TYR A 612 24.10 -3.06 -4.37
C TYR A 612 23.70 -2.65 -5.80
N TYR A 613 22.44 -2.30 -5.97
CA TYR A 613 21.92 -1.67 -7.18
C TYR A 613 21.92 -0.16 -7.00
N ALA A 614 22.42 0.56 -7.99
CA ALA A 614 22.45 2.01 -7.99
C ALA A 614 22.02 2.57 -9.34
N HIS A 615 21.19 3.58 -9.32
CA HIS A 615 21.06 4.52 -10.44
C HIS A 615 22.18 5.55 -10.32
N THR A 616 23.10 5.55 -11.25
CA THR A 616 24.18 6.54 -11.30
C THR A 616 23.89 7.54 -12.40
N ASP A 617 24.21 8.83 -12.12
CA ASP A 617 24.10 9.91 -13.11
C ASP A 617 24.84 9.58 -14.40
N LYS A 618 24.20 9.89 -15.55
CA LYS A 618 24.87 9.97 -16.83
C LYS A 618 25.94 11.08 -16.79
N LYS A 619 27.20 10.73 -16.57
CA LYS A 619 28.27 11.56 -17.08
C LYS A 619 28.48 11.20 -18.56
N ASN A 620 28.10 12.11 -19.47
CA ASN A 620 28.31 12.04 -20.92
C ASN A 620 27.46 11.02 -21.72
N GLY A 621 26.17 10.89 -21.41
CA GLY A 621 25.24 10.23 -22.34
C GLY A 621 25.37 8.72 -22.52
N THR A 622 26.25 8.06 -21.78
CA THR A 622 26.41 6.61 -21.76
C THR A 622 26.21 6.09 -20.33
N PHE A 623 25.33 5.12 -20.18
CA PHE A 623 25.34 4.26 -18.99
C PHE A 623 26.67 3.53 -18.98
N SER A 624 27.63 3.94 -18.20
CA SER A 624 28.80 3.11 -17.90
C SER A 624 28.40 2.15 -16.75
N GLY A 625 27.57 1.16 -17.09
CA GLY A 625 26.97 0.33 -16.12
C GLY A 625 27.82 -0.88 -15.77
N ASP A 626 28.50 -0.84 -14.65
CA ASP A 626 28.63 -2.05 -13.84
C ASP A 626 27.59 -1.92 -12.72
N TYR A 627 26.40 -2.42 -12.95
CA TYR A 627 25.19 -2.35 -12.11
C TYR A 627 25.31 -3.14 -10.80
N ARG A 628 26.39 -3.87 -10.60
CA ARG A 628 26.77 -4.55 -9.38
C ARG A 628 28.10 -4.01 -8.89
N SER A 629 28.05 -2.91 -8.18
CA SER A 629 29.22 -2.44 -7.45
C SER A 629 29.25 -3.09 -6.06
N SER A 630 30.41 -3.22 -5.50
CA SER A 630 30.64 -3.84 -4.22
C SER A 630 30.99 -2.78 -3.18
N VAL A 631 30.37 -2.87 -1.99
CA VAL A 631 30.71 -1.99 -0.86
C VAL A 631 32.17 -2.10 -0.50
N LYS A 632 32.76 -3.29 -0.62
CA LYS A 632 34.16 -3.55 -0.37
C LYS A 632 35.07 -2.84 -1.37
N ASP A 633 34.69 -2.80 -2.65
CA ASP A 633 35.43 -2.09 -3.69
C ASP A 633 35.32 -0.57 -3.53
N TYR A 634 34.13 -0.08 -3.13
CA TYR A 634 33.94 1.33 -2.82
C TYR A 634 34.87 1.81 -1.71
N LEU A 635 34.92 1.11 -0.59
CA LEU A 635 35.80 1.45 0.54
C LEU A 635 37.29 1.24 0.19
N GLY A 636 37.61 0.28 -0.71
CA GLY A 636 38.98 -0.01 -1.13
C GLY A 636 39.62 1.01 -2.08
N LYS A 637 38.82 1.83 -2.74
CA LYS A 637 39.28 2.87 -3.71
C LYS A 637 39.67 4.21 -3.08
N SER A 638 39.65 4.34 -1.75
CA SER A 638 39.93 5.60 -1.06
C SER A 638 40.76 5.45 0.20
N LYS A 639 41.64 6.42 0.44
CA LYS A 639 42.45 6.51 1.66
C LYS A 639 41.57 7.18 2.77
N GLY A 640 40.80 6.36 3.49
CA GLY A 640 40.46 6.69 4.88
C GLY A 640 39.29 7.67 5.17
N ASN A 641 38.67 8.32 4.17
CA ASN A 641 37.67 9.37 4.41
C ASN A 641 36.23 9.04 3.98
N LYS A 642 35.90 7.76 3.85
CA LYS A 642 34.55 7.32 3.45
C LYS A 642 33.86 6.54 4.54
N ILE A 643 32.57 6.76 4.71
CA ILE A 643 31.71 5.95 5.57
C ILE A 643 30.59 5.38 4.72
N VAL A 644 30.20 4.14 4.99
CA VAL A 644 29.02 3.51 4.42
C VAL A 644 28.08 3.17 5.59
N TYR A 645 26.88 3.68 5.55
CA TYR A 645 25.81 3.30 6.46
C TYR A 645 24.93 2.29 5.75
N ILE A 646 24.68 1.15 6.36
CA ILE A 646 23.69 0.18 5.87
C ILE A 646 22.57 0.16 6.87
N PHE A 647 21.43 0.66 6.46
CA PHE A 647 20.18 0.57 7.19
C PHE A 647 19.47 -0.72 6.78
N VAL A 648 19.33 -1.63 7.70
CA VAL A 648 18.35 -2.71 7.55
C VAL A 648 17.02 -2.08 7.88
N ILE A 649 16.17 -1.94 6.87
CA ILE A 649 14.88 -1.28 7.00
C ILE A 649 13.93 -2.21 7.71
N SER A 650 13.40 -1.75 8.83
CA SER A 650 12.26 -2.30 9.51
C SER A 650 11.00 -1.64 8.96
N PHE A 651 10.10 -2.46 8.47
CA PHE A 651 8.76 -2.01 8.10
C PHE A 651 7.78 -2.42 9.18
N THR A 652 8.10 -2.11 10.41
CA THR A 652 7.06 -1.87 11.37
C THR A 652 6.40 -0.59 10.91
N PHE A 653 5.22 -0.74 10.28
CA PHE A 653 4.41 0.40 9.95
C PHE A 653 4.24 1.26 11.19
N GLY A 654 4.95 2.37 11.18
CA GLY A 654 4.54 3.45 12.00
C GLY A 654 3.38 4.12 11.33
#